data_e6ff20daad4d8d6c5e02108df015edea
#
_entry.id   e6ff20daad4d8d6c5e02108df015edea
#
_cell.length_a   1.000
_cell.length_b   1.000
_cell.length_c   1.000
_cell.angle_alpha   90.00
_cell.angle_beta   90.00
_cell.angle_gamma   90.00
#
_symmetry.space_group_name_H-M   'P 1'
#
loop_
_entity.id
_entity.type
_entity.pdbx_description
1 polymer ?
#
loop_
_entity_poly.entity_id
_entity_poly.type
_entity_poly.pdbx_seq_one_letter_code
_entity_poly.pdbx_strand_id
1 'polypeptide(L)'
;MRLIRLATLVATAAVGAAFCGPALVRAQPRCRAVPKEHPRLLGSRERLQKLARQRAKAYQRVVSVARKRKADDHSKLVSMALVCAIEEDRALGRQAIAKVLKAIAGPIPRGHVPFAHTLGRCAIVYDLCHEHWTAAERKQFHTFMNRTVDANVRSETHVFHNGWYGYKTWGIGTACYATYYENPRAAAILDAVENEFRTRAAPALELAGAGGGWGEGYYIHYWLYEWLFFCEIARLCDGTDYYAMAPKFFRSRAVAGMFEMYPGISTYGSRRPIPMGDGGGRVFGGDRDKALAARRILASLYRDDPAHQVVHAFNETTPRFSVGVYAYKDFLWRDTTVKRGDLASFKRSHFSPGPGYVYARSAWDESATHFFFTCGDRFTAHQHLDVGHFLIYRHGELVGDGGHYDGFGTPHDVNYHLRTIAHNTIRVYAPSETWPNIRAGRATGNDGGQHHNWPHHNGAVTDAATWTKGRRLYDIADMLAFEDHGDWLYVAGDCSRAYSPKKLDYFTRQIVYLRPGTFVIFDRVAARRADLKKTWTLQAMKRPQGKGAMWTITNGKGRLFIQTLLPAGVGVKLFSGDELYRYGGRNYPPRRNTGPAPECRMEVSPARLAKVDYFLHVLTATDASAGAPDEARVTTGDAEVHIAVGKAKITFGKAAVGGSITLNGKRQRLAARAGTSR
;
A
#
# COMPACT_ATOMS: atom_id res chain seq x y z
N MET A 1 40.75 -36.87 -53.93
CA MET A 1 42.01 -36.61 -53.21
C MET A 1 41.71 -35.79 -51.96
N ARG A 2 42.01 -36.42 -50.89
CA ARG A 2 42.01 -36.05 -49.44
C ARG A 2 41.52 -34.67 -48.99
N LEU A 3 40.38 -34.69 -48.28
CA LEU A 3 39.88 -33.67 -47.35
C LEU A 3 40.78 -33.62 -46.12
N ILE A 4 41.18 -32.42 -45.71
CA ILE A 4 41.76 -32.15 -44.40
C ILE A 4 40.72 -31.40 -43.58
N ARG A 5 40.23 -32.05 -42.51
CA ARG A 5 39.38 -31.44 -41.50
C ARG A 5 40.27 -30.71 -40.50
N LEU A 6 40.08 -29.41 -40.35
CA LEU A 6 40.62 -28.65 -39.19
C LEU A 6 39.57 -28.70 -38.08
N ALA A 7 39.94 -29.34 -36.99
CA ALA A 7 39.17 -29.30 -35.75
C ALA A 7 39.66 -28.08 -34.92
N THR A 8 38.81 -27.09 -34.73
CA THR A 8 39.05 -25.97 -33.86
C THR A 8 38.62 -26.35 -32.45
N LEU A 9 39.55 -26.59 -31.55
CA LEU A 9 39.32 -26.71 -30.11
C LEU A 9 38.95 -25.34 -29.57
N VAL A 10 37.75 -25.16 -29.12
CA VAL A 10 37.35 -24.04 -28.27
C VAL A 10 37.62 -24.44 -26.83
N ALA A 11 38.68 -23.91 -26.24
CA ALA A 11 38.94 -24.03 -24.82
C ALA A 11 38.01 -23.08 -24.05
N THR A 12 36.99 -23.64 -23.42
CA THR A 12 36.18 -22.93 -22.44
C THR A 12 36.97 -22.78 -21.15
N ALA A 13 37.59 -21.62 -20.97
CA ALA A 13 38.13 -21.22 -19.69
C ALA A 13 36.95 -20.92 -18.74
N ALA A 14 36.70 -21.85 -17.83
CA ALA A 14 35.81 -21.61 -16.69
C ALA A 14 36.51 -20.64 -15.74
N VAL A 15 36.17 -19.35 -15.86
CA VAL A 15 36.51 -18.35 -14.82
C VAL A 15 35.60 -18.64 -13.64
N GLY A 16 36.10 -19.40 -12.70
CA GLY A 16 35.50 -19.55 -11.37
C GLY A 16 35.52 -18.20 -10.64
N ALA A 17 34.50 -17.37 -10.84
CA ALA A 17 34.26 -16.25 -9.95
C ALA A 17 33.87 -16.79 -8.58
N ALA A 18 34.82 -16.91 -7.69
CA ALA A 18 34.61 -17.07 -6.27
C ALA A 18 33.85 -15.83 -5.78
N PHE A 19 32.52 -15.89 -5.80
CA PHE A 19 31.68 -14.94 -5.09
C PHE A 19 31.90 -15.16 -3.58
N CYS A 20 32.85 -14.41 -3.02
CA CYS A 20 32.88 -14.17 -1.59
C CYS A 20 31.53 -13.59 -1.19
N GLY A 21 30.68 -14.39 -0.54
CA GLY A 21 29.46 -13.91 0.08
C GLY A 21 29.76 -12.74 1.01
N PRO A 22 28.88 -11.74 1.11
CA PRO A 22 29.10 -10.63 2.01
C PRO A 22 29.31 -11.17 3.43
N ALA A 23 30.46 -10.83 4.00
CA ALA A 23 30.86 -11.26 5.33
C ALA A 23 29.91 -10.67 6.37
N LEU A 24 28.91 -11.44 6.79
CA LEU A 24 28.08 -11.15 7.96
C LEU A 24 28.86 -11.21 9.29
N VAL A 25 30.18 -11.46 9.25
CA VAL A 25 30.97 -11.78 10.44
C VAL A 25 32.36 -11.13 10.39
N ARG A 26 32.50 -9.82 10.26
CA ARG A 26 33.80 -9.15 10.48
C ARG A 26 33.79 -7.84 11.26
N ALA A 27 32.62 -7.33 11.68
CA ALA A 27 32.61 -6.24 12.66
C ALA A 27 32.48 -6.85 14.06
N GLN A 28 33.24 -6.34 15.04
CA GLN A 28 32.97 -6.67 16.45
C GLN A 28 31.53 -6.20 16.76
N PRO A 29 30.69 -7.03 17.39
CA PRO A 29 29.34 -6.66 17.73
C PRO A 29 29.32 -5.38 18.57
N ARG A 30 28.43 -4.46 18.25
CA ARG A 30 28.20 -3.26 19.06
C ARG A 30 27.79 -3.69 20.47
N CYS A 31 28.41 -3.12 21.49
CA CYS A 31 27.98 -3.33 22.87
C CYS A 31 26.61 -2.65 23.07
N ARG A 32 25.55 -3.47 23.24
CA ARG A 32 24.17 -3.02 23.46
C ARG A 32 23.80 -3.24 24.93
N ALA A 33 23.07 -2.30 25.48
CA ALA A 33 22.54 -2.41 26.85
C ALA A 33 21.26 -3.25 26.91
N VAL A 34 21.24 -4.42 26.25
CA VAL A 34 20.10 -5.34 26.30
C VAL A 34 19.98 -5.90 27.72
N PRO A 35 18.80 -5.97 28.35
CA PRO A 35 18.63 -6.59 29.67
C PRO A 35 19.03 -8.06 29.63
N LYS A 36 19.78 -8.52 30.66
CA LYS A 36 20.21 -9.92 30.75
C LYS A 36 19.05 -10.84 31.14
N GLU A 37 18.13 -10.32 31.93
CA GLU A 37 17.01 -11.05 32.50
C GLU A 37 15.83 -11.15 31.53
N HIS A 38 14.99 -12.17 31.71
CA HIS A 38 13.75 -12.38 31.00
C HIS A 38 12.54 -12.16 31.92
N PRO A 39 11.40 -11.67 31.41
CA PRO A 39 11.18 -11.22 30.04
C PRO A 39 11.87 -9.89 29.74
N ARG A 40 12.39 -9.72 28.50
CA ARG A 40 13.07 -8.49 28.06
C ARG A 40 12.40 -7.81 26.84
N LEU A 41 11.77 -8.59 25.96
CA LEU A 41 11.22 -8.04 24.71
C LEU A 41 10.12 -7.00 24.92
N LEU A 42 9.28 -7.20 25.93
CA LEU A 42 8.19 -6.29 26.28
C LEU A 42 8.46 -5.54 27.60
N GLY A 43 9.72 -5.49 28.01
CA GLY A 43 10.18 -4.99 29.29
C GLY A 43 10.04 -6.04 30.39
N SER A 44 10.35 -5.65 31.64
CA SER A 44 10.35 -6.56 32.77
C SER A 44 8.95 -7.08 33.15
N ARG A 45 8.91 -8.12 33.98
CA ARG A 45 7.67 -8.67 34.54
C ARG A 45 6.87 -7.63 35.29
N GLU A 46 7.53 -6.82 36.12
CA GLU A 46 6.89 -5.73 36.90
C GLU A 46 6.22 -4.72 35.99
N ARG A 47 6.85 -4.36 34.86
CA ARG A 47 6.25 -3.49 33.84
C ARG A 47 5.00 -4.11 33.25
N LEU A 48 5.02 -5.39 32.91
CA LEU A 48 3.86 -6.10 32.36
C LEU A 48 2.73 -6.21 33.38
N GLN A 49 3.04 -6.50 34.65
CA GLN A 49 2.08 -6.54 35.76
C GLN A 49 1.47 -5.16 36.03
N LYS A 50 2.27 -4.07 35.97
CA LYS A 50 1.76 -2.71 36.07
C LYS A 50 0.80 -2.40 34.93
N LEU A 51 1.15 -2.78 33.71
CA LEU A 51 0.29 -2.62 32.54
C LEU A 51 -1.03 -3.41 32.67
N ALA A 52 -0.97 -4.62 33.21
CA ALA A 52 -2.15 -5.46 33.44
C ALA A 52 -3.11 -4.81 34.45
N ARG A 53 -2.59 -4.21 35.52
CA ARG A 53 -3.40 -3.43 36.48
C ARG A 53 -4.01 -2.19 35.84
N GLN A 54 -3.22 -1.40 35.10
CA GLN A 54 -3.70 -0.20 34.43
C GLN A 54 -4.74 -0.47 33.34
N ARG A 55 -4.65 -1.63 32.66
CA ARG A 55 -5.51 -2.04 31.54
C ARG A 55 -6.30 -3.30 31.86
N ALA A 56 -6.82 -3.42 33.09
CA ALA A 56 -7.42 -4.65 33.64
C ALA A 56 -8.46 -5.30 32.70
N LYS A 57 -9.42 -4.50 32.15
CA LYS A 57 -10.43 -5.00 31.21
C LYS A 57 -9.83 -5.56 29.91
N ALA A 58 -8.75 -4.97 29.41
CA ALA A 58 -8.05 -5.46 28.24
C ALA A 58 -7.27 -6.74 28.58
N TYR A 59 -6.62 -6.77 29.73
CA TYR A 59 -5.90 -7.94 30.20
C TYR A 59 -6.82 -9.17 30.44
N GLN A 60 -7.98 -8.97 31.03
CA GLN A 60 -8.97 -10.05 31.19
C GLN A 60 -9.35 -10.70 29.86
N ARG A 61 -9.39 -9.93 28.76
CA ARG A 61 -9.60 -10.50 27.41
C ARG A 61 -8.40 -11.33 26.95
N VAL A 62 -7.18 -10.95 27.29
CA VAL A 62 -5.97 -11.76 27.02
C VAL A 62 -6.06 -13.08 27.77
N VAL A 63 -6.38 -13.08 29.06
CA VAL A 63 -6.58 -14.28 29.86
C VAL A 63 -7.67 -15.17 29.27
N SER A 64 -8.80 -14.59 28.88
CA SER A 64 -9.88 -15.34 28.23
C SER A 64 -9.42 -16.03 26.93
N VAL A 65 -8.61 -15.36 26.10
CA VAL A 65 -8.07 -15.96 24.85
C VAL A 65 -7.05 -17.03 25.15
N ALA A 66 -6.15 -16.79 26.12
CA ALA A 66 -5.13 -17.76 26.52
C ALA A 66 -5.74 -19.12 26.96
N ARG A 67 -6.86 -19.06 27.68
CA ARG A 67 -7.53 -20.24 28.26
C ARG A 67 -8.62 -20.88 27.38
N LYS A 68 -9.02 -20.24 26.26
CA LYS A 68 -10.01 -20.81 25.31
C LYS A 68 -9.52 -22.06 24.62
N ARG A 69 -10.38 -23.07 24.50
CA ARG A 69 -10.06 -24.34 23.81
C ARG A 69 -9.89 -24.16 22.30
N LYS A 70 -10.75 -23.33 21.68
CA LYS A 70 -10.68 -22.98 20.25
C LYS A 70 -10.47 -21.47 20.13
N ALA A 71 -9.27 -21.03 19.84
CA ALA A 71 -8.93 -19.64 19.49
C ALA A 71 -7.95 -19.67 18.33
N ASP A 72 -7.88 -18.57 17.57
CA ASP A 72 -6.83 -18.39 16.56
C ASP A 72 -5.46 -18.68 17.17
N ASP A 73 -4.73 -19.62 16.56
CA ASP A 73 -3.48 -20.14 17.12
C ASP A 73 -2.42 -19.06 17.37
N HIS A 74 -2.45 -17.98 16.61
CA HIS A 74 -1.48 -16.90 16.72
C HIS A 74 -1.75 -15.99 17.92
N SER A 75 -2.98 -15.52 18.03
CA SER A 75 -3.41 -14.68 19.14
C SER A 75 -3.37 -15.45 20.46
N LYS A 76 -3.73 -16.71 20.42
CA LYS A 76 -3.68 -17.60 21.59
C LYS A 76 -2.26 -17.80 22.07
N LEU A 77 -1.32 -18.08 21.19
CA LEU A 77 0.08 -18.35 21.57
C LEU A 77 0.70 -17.15 22.29
N VAL A 78 0.56 -15.93 21.75
CA VAL A 78 1.05 -14.71 22.39
C VAL A 78 0.31 -14.42 23.70
N SER A 79 -1.01 -14.67 23.74
CA SER A 79 -1.80 -14.48 24.95
C SER A 79 -1.39 -15.43 26.07
N MET A 80 -1.10 -16.70 25.75
CA MET A 80 -0.59 -17.68 26.71
C MET A 80 0.76 -17.25 27.29
N ALA A 81 1.67 -16.78 26.45
CA ALA A 81 2.97 -16.30 26.88
C ALA A 81 2.88 -15.05 27.77
N LEU A 82 1.98 -14.11 27.44
CA LEU A 82 1.73 -12.92 28.29
C LEU A 82 1.17 -13.30 29.66
N VAL A 83 0.19 -14.22 29.72
CA VAL A 83 -0.38 -14.67 30.99
C VAL A 83 0.69 -15.40 31.81
N CYS A 84 1.50 -16.25 31.17
CA CYS A 84 2.64 -16.91 31.84
C CYS A 84 3.58 -15.87 32.46
N ALA A 85 3.99 -14.84 31.72
CA ALA A 85 4.91 -13.82 32.23
C ALA A 85 4.31 -12.94 33.36
N ILE A 86 2.99 -12.64 33.31
CA ILE A 86 2.32 -11.74 34.22
C ILE A 86 1.86 -12.44 35.51
N GLU A 87 1.27 -13.63 35.37
CA GLU A 87 0.67 -14.43 36.46
C GLU A 87 1.57 -15.55 36.97
N GLU A 88 2.74 -15.73 36.35
CA GLU A 88 3.65 -16.86 36.63
C GLU A 88 2.98 -18.23 36.39
N ASP A 89 2.00 -18.28 35.45
CA ASP A 89 1.25 -19.50 35.14
C ASP A 89 2.15 -20.48 34.36
N ARG A 90 2.87 -21.31 35.12
CA ARG A 90 3.77 -22.35 34.59
C ARG A 90 3.04 -23.31 33.65
N ALA A 91 1.79 -23.65 33.93
CA ALA A 91 1.03 -24.59 33.11
C ALA A 91 0.77 -24.04 31.73
N LEU A 92 0.33 -22.78 31.63
CA LEU A 92 0.18 -22.07 30.33
C LEU A 92 1.52 -21.89 29.64
N GLY A 93 2.59 -21.54 30.38
CA GLY A 93 3.94 -21.42 29.83
C GLY A 93 4.42 -22.71 29.18
N ARG A 94 4.30 -23.83 29.86
CA ARG A 94 4.65 -25.16 29.31
C ARG A 94 3.80 -25.53 28.09
N GLN A 95 2.50 -25.21 28.08
CA GLN A 95 1.65 -25.44 26.92
C GLN A 95 2.09 -24.55 25.71
N ALA A 96 2.47 -23.29 25.94
CA ALA A 96 2.98 -22.41 24.90
C ALA A 96 4.31 -22.95 24.33
N ILE A 97 5.24 -23.37 25.18
CA ILE A 97 6.51 -23.99 24.82
C ILE A 97 6.28 -25.27 23.98
N ALA A 98 5.39 -26.14 24.38
CA ALA A 98 5.07 -27.37 23.64
C ALA A 98 4.57 -27.05 22.21
N LYS A 99 3.75 -26.01 22.06
CA LYS A 99 3.32 -25.54 20.72
C LYS A 99 4.49 -25.03 19.88
N VAL A 100 5.43 -24.30 20.50
CA VAL A 100 6.65 -23.83 19.81
C VAL A 100 7.50 -25.04 19.40
N LEU A 101 7.79 -25.96 20.30
CA LEU A 101 8.58 -27.16 20.01
C LEU A 101 7.99 -27.98 18.86
N LYS A 102 6.66 -28.12 18.82
CA LYS A 102 5.95 -28.74 17.70
C LYS A 102 6.16 -27.99 16.39
N ALA A 103 6.09 -26.66 16.42
CA ALA A 103 6.26 -25.81 15.22
C ALA A 103 7.68 -25.86 14.66
N ILE A 104 8.70 -25.94 15.53
CA ILE A 104 10.12 -25.94 15.13
C ILE A 104 10.69 -27.35 14.86
N ALA A 105 9.97 -28.41 15.20
CA ALA A 105 10.35 -29.80 14.89
C ALA A 105 10.21 -30.13 13.40
N GLY A 106 9.43 -29.38 12.67
CA GLY A 106 9.18 -29.56 11.24
C GLY A 106 10.33 -29.04 10.34
N PRO A 107 10.15 -29.13 9.04
CA PRO A 107 11.10 -28.54 8.08
C PRO A 107 11.21 -27.04 8.28
N ILE A 108 12.39 -26.48 7.97
CA ILE A 108 12.61 -25.02 8.05
C ILE A 108 11.62 -24.33 7.11
N PRO A 109 10.79 -23.40 7.62
CA PRO A 109 9.88 -22.65 6.76
C PRO A 109 10.68 -21.87 5.73
N ARG A 110 10.39 -22.10 4.46
CA ARG A 110 10.99 -21.37 3.33
C ARG A 110 10.01 -20.39 2.75
N GLY A 111 10.54 -19.35 2.12
CA GLY A 111 9.73 -18.28 1.55
C GLY A 111 9.34 -17.26 2.60
N HIS A 112 8.96 -16.15 2.08
CA HIS A 112 8.90 -14.91 2.80
C HIS A 112 8.06 -14.93 4.06
N VAL A 113 6.83 -15.34 4.00
CA VAL A 113 5.86 -15.14 5.08
C VAL A 113 5.98 -16.19 6.17
N PRO A 114 6.09 -17.51 5.85
CA PRO A 114 6.01 -18.55 6.87
C PRO A 114 7.11 -18.46 7.91
N PHE A 115 8.39 -18.24 7.50
CA PHE A 115 9.48 -18.27 8.49
C PHE A 115 9.44 -17.05 9.42
N ALA A 116 9.10 -15.87 8.91
CA ALA A 116 9.09 -14.65 9.71
C ALA A 116 8.01 -14.71 10.80
N HIS A 117 6.82 -15.18 10.45
CA HIS A 117 5.76 -15.37 11.42
C HIS A 117 6.11 -16.45 12.45
N THR A 118 6.67 -17.57 12.02
CA THR A 118 7.07 -18.64 12.93
C THR A 118 8.17 -18.16 13.87
N LEU A 119 9.26 -17.59 13.34
CA LEU A 119 10.41 -17.19 14.13
C LEU A 119 10.07 -16.09 15.14
N GLY A 120 9.39 -15.01 14.71
CA GLY A 120 9.02 -13.90 15.60
C GLY A 120 8.09 -14.34 16.74
N ARG A 121 7.10 -15.18 16.46
CA ARG A 121 6.19 -15.68 17.50
C ARG A 121 6.87 -16.64 18.47
N CYS A 122 7.70 -17.55 17.97
CA CYS A 122 8.47 -18.44 18.83
C CYS A 122 9.41 -17.64 19.74
N ALA A 123 10.00 -16.54 19.24
CA ALA A 123 10.83 -15.65 20.03
C ALA A 123 10.07 -14.97 21.17
N ILE A 124 8.81 -14.53 20.93
CA ILE A 124 7.96 -13.99 22.01
C ILE A 124 7.71 -15.03 23.12
N VAL A 125 7.44 -16.28 22.76
CA VAL A 125 7.25 -17.36 23.75
C VAL A 125 8.57 -17.71 24.43
N TYR A 126 9.68 -17.73 23.68
CA TYR A 126 11.00 -17.96 24.25
C TYR A 126 11.29 -16.98 25.38
N ASP A 127 11.06 -15.71 25.13
CA ASP A 127 11.34 -14.63 26.08
C ASP A 127 10.35 -14.63 27.28
N LEU A 128 9.04 -14.58 27.00
CA LEU A 128 8.01 -14.43 28.03
C LEU A 128 7.85 -15.66 28.94
N CYS A 129 8.26 -16.83 28.46
CA CYS A 129 8.18 -18.09 29.22
C CYS A 129 9.58 -18.64 29.55
N HIS A 130 10.63 -17.81 29.50
CA HIS A 130 12.02 -18.27 29.51
C HIS A 130 12.38 -19.20 30.69
N GLU A 131 11.92 -18.88 31.88
CA GLU A 131 12.18 -19.67 33.08
C GLU A 131 11.63 -21.11 33.04
N HIS A 132 10.66 -21.34 32.15
CA HIS A 132 10.00 -22.65 32.02
C HIS A 132 10.59 -23.53 30.90
N TRP A 133 11.56 -23.00 30.12
CA TRP A 133 12.28 -23.79 29.12
C TRP A 133 13.40 -24.59 29.77
N THR A 134 13.54 -25.85 29.41
CA THR A 134 14.73 -26.63 29.76
C THR A 134 15.93 -26.20 28.92
N ALA A 135 17.15 -26.50 29.38
CA ALA A 135 18.36 -26.21 28.62
C ALA A 135 18.39 -26.86 27.21
N ALA A 136 17.88 -28.10 27.13
CA ALA A 136 17.77 -28.87 25.88
C ALA A 136 16.80 -28.18 24.89
N GLU A 137 15.63 -27.74 25.37
CA GLU A 137 14.62 -27.04 24.55
C GLU A 137 15.13 -25.69 24.08
N ARG A 138 15.83 -24.92 24.93
CA ARG A 138 16.48 -23.67 24.52
C ARG A 138 17.50 -23.91 23.39
N LYS A 139 18.36 -24.93 23.54
CA LYS A 139 19.31 -25.33 22.50
C LYS A 139 18.62 -25.70 21.18
N GLN A 140 17.49 -26.41 21.27
CA GLN A 140 16.67 -26.75 20.10
C GLN A 140 16.14 -25.48 19.40
N PHE A 141 15.65 -24.51 20.15
CA PHE A 141 15.19 -23.23 19.58
C PHE A 141 16.34 -22.44 18.94
N HIS A 142 17.52 -22.35 19.59
CA HIS A 142 18.69 -21.66 18.99
C HIS A 142 19.13 -22.34 17.69
N THR A 143 19.14 -23.67 17.66
CA THR A 143 19.46 -24.44 16.44
C THR A 143 18.47 -24.13 15.32
N PHE A 144 17.17 -24.14 15.62
CA PHE A 144 16.12 -23.80 14.67
C PHE A 144 16.28 -22.36 14.16
N MET A 145 16.49 -21.39 15.06
CA MET A 145 16.71 -19.98 14.70
C MET A 145 17.89 -19.85 13.73
N ASN A 146 19.06 -20.39 14.11
CA ASN A 146 20.27 -20.26 13.30
C ASN A 146 20.11 -20.89 11.91
N ARG A 147 19.55 -22.10 11.84
CA ARG A 147 19.26 -22.76 10.55
C ARG A 147 18.23 -21.99 9.72
N THR A 148 17.22 -21.39 10.36
CA THR A 148 16.20 -20.57 9.67
C THR A 148 16.81 -19.30 9.11
N VAL A 149 17.68 -18.63 9.86
CA VAL A 149 18.44 -17.45 9.39
C VAL A 149 19.31 -17.82 8.19
N ASP A 150 20.12 -18.90 8.31
CA ASP A 150 21.02 -19.33 7.24
C ASP A 150 20.27 -19.68 5.94
N ALA A 151 19.12 -20.34 6.07
CA ALA A 151 18.30 -20.74 4.93
C ALA A 151 17.59 -19.57 4.24
N ASN A 152 17.36 -18.45 4.92
CA ASN A 152 16.52 -17.35 4.45
C ASN A 152 17.22 -15.97 4.42
N VAL A 153 18.48 -15.87 4.84
CA VAL A 153 19.19 -14.59 4.94
C VAL A 153 19.27 -13.83 3.59
N ARG A 154 19.27 -14.56 2.49
CA ARG A 154 19.30 -14.02 1.12
C ARG A 154 17.93 -13.99 0.43
N SER A 155 16.86 -14.40 1.10
CA SER A 155 15.56 -14.59 0.44
C SER A 155 14.86 -13.28 0.11
N GLU A 156 15.19 -12.17 0.77
CA GLU A 156 14.61 -10.87 0.52
C GLU A 156 15.69 -9.80 0.58
N THR A 157 15.89 -9.13 -0.55
CA THR A 157 16.91 -8.09 -0.70
C THR A 157 16.33 -6.73 -1.08
N HIS A 158 15.01 -6.66 -1.38
CA HIS A 158 14.34 -5.46 -1.85
C HIS A 158 13.72 -4.69 -0.69
N VAL A 159 14.33 -3.58 -0.30
CA VAL A 159 13.84 -2.76 0.83
C VAL A 159 12.61 -1.91 0.49
N PHE A 160 12.18 -1.85 -0.77
CA PHE A 160 10.87 -1.31 -1.16
C PHE A 160 9.73 -2.33 -1.03
N HIS A 161 10.04 -3.59 -0.73
CA HIS A 161 9.09 -4.66 -0.52
C HIS A 161 8.80 -4.85 0.97
N ASN A 162 7.53 -4.90 1.33
CA ASN A 162 7.08 -5.04 2.73
C ASN A 162 7.64 -6.30 3.42
N GLY A 163 7.90 -7.36 2.65
CA GLY A 163 8.49 -8.59 3.14
C GLY A 163 9.83 -8.39 3.84
N TRP A 164 10.68 -7.48 3.37
CA TRP A 164 11.97 -7.20 4.00
C TRP A 164 11.78 -6.84 5.48
N TYR A 165 10.83 -5.95 5.79
CA TYR A 165 10.53 -5.50 7.16
C TYR A 165 9.97 -6.63 8.03
N GLY A 166 9.09 -7.45 7.48
CA GLY A 166 8.60 -8.63 8.16
C GLY A 166 9.71 -9.64 8.48
N TYR A 167 10.65 -9.86 7.57
CA TYR A 167 11.66 -10.91 7.72
C TYR A 167 12.82 -10.49 8.59
N LYS A 168 13.44 -9.37 8.22
CA LYS A 168 14.66 -8.92 8.87
C LYS A 168 14.36 -8.40 10.27
N THR A 169 13.32 -7.58 10.40
CA THR A 169 13.00 -6.97 11.70
C THR A 169 12.18 -7.91 12.57
N TRP A 170 10.92 -8.17 12.23
CA TRP A 170 10.04 -8.97 13.08
C TRP A 170 10.52 -10.42 13.25
N GLY A 171 10.90 -11.11 12.18
CA GLY A 171 11.35 -12.49 12.26
C GLY A 171 12.71 -12.61 12.94
N ILE A 172 13.75 -12.08 12.28
CA ILE A 172 15.15 -12.28 12.68
C ILE A 172 15.49 -11.38 13.87
N GLY A 173 15.21 -10.08 13.80
CA GLY A 173 15.57 -9.13 14.84
C GLY A 173 14.93 -9.43 16.20
N THR A 174 13.63 -9.80 16.22
CA THR A 174 12.94 -10.21 17.47
C THR A 174 13.60 -11.44 18.09
N ALA A 175 13.95 -12.44 17.26
CA ALA A 175 14.63 -13.64 17.77
C ALA A 175 16.03 -13.34 18.30
N CYS A 176 16.74 -12.39 17.67
CA CYS A 176 18.05 -11.95 18.15
C CYS A 176 17.97 -11.25 19.52
N TYR A 177 16.99 -10.36 19.73
CA TYR A 177 16.78 -9.76 21.05
C TYR A 177 16.37 -10.80 22.10
N ALA A 178 15.49 -11.74 21.75
CA ALA A 178 15.06 -12.81 22.65
C ALA A 178 16.20 -13.70 23.13
N THR A 179 17.21 -13.93 22.28
CA THR A 179 18.32 -14.88 22.55
C THR A 179 19.67 -14.20 22.60
N TYR A 180 19.71 -12.90 22.93
CA TYR A 180 20.88 -12.04 22.73
C TYR A 180 22.15 -12.55 23.44
N TYR A 181 22.03 -13.03 24.66
CA TYR A 181 23.16 -13.56 25.43
C TYR A 181 23.30 -15.08 25.32
N GLU A 182 22.20 -15.79 25.05
CA GLU A 182 22.14 -17.25 25.07
C GLU A 182 22.54 -17.87 23.73
N ASN A 183 22.39 -17.13 22.61
CA ASN A 183 22.81 -17.57 21.29
C ASN A 183 24.03 -16.73 20.82
N PRO A 184 25.24 -17.33 20.72
CA PRO A 184 26.47 -16.59 20.37
C PRO A 184 26.39 -15.81 19.04
N ARG A 185 25.46 -16.19 18.15
CA ARG A 185 25.30 -15.51 16.85
C ARG A 185 24.33 -14.31 16.90
N ALA A 186 23.53 -14.20 17.95
CA ALA A 186 22.42 -13.25 17.98
C ALA A 186 22.86 -11.78 17.86
N ALA A 187 23.91 -11.38 18.60
CA ALA A 187 24.40 -10.02 18.58
C ALA A 187 24.90 -9.60 17.18
N ALA A 188 25.72 -10.42 16.53
CA ALA A 188 26.23 -10.13 15.20
C ALA A 188 25.13 -10.09 14.13
N ILE A 189 24.14 -10.97 14.22
CA ILE A 189 22.99 -10.97 13.31
C ILE A 189 22.16 -9.70 13.51
N LEU A 190 21.92 -9.29 14.75
CA LEU A 190 21.15 -8.07 15.07
C LEU A 190 21.84 -6.81 14.54
N ASP A 191 23.16 -6.72 14.71
CA ASP A 191 23.96 -5.62 14.17
C ASP A 191 23.90 -5.55 12.64
N ALA A 192 23.91 -6.69 11.96
CA ALA A 192 23.72 -6.75 10.52
C ALA A 192 22.32 -6.26 10.09
N VAL A 193 21.26 -6.64 10.82
CA VAL A 193 19.89 -6.18 10.57
C VAL A 193 19.79 -4.67 10.76
N GLU A 194 20.34 -4.12 11.85
CA GLU A 194 20.31 -2.66 12.08
C GLU A 194 21.11 -1.91 11.01
N ASN A 195 22.29 -2.39 10.66
CA ASN A 195 23.11 -1.77 9.63
C ASN A 195 22.39 -1.77 8.27
N GLU A 196 21.77 -2.88 7.88
CA GLU A 196 20.99 -2.96 6.64
C GLU A 196 19.77 -2.03 6.70
N PHE A 197 19.11 -1.92 7.86
CA PHE A 197 18.03 -0.95 8.04
C PHE A 197 18.53 0.48 7.85
N ARG A 198 19.59 0.86 8.52
CA ARG A 198 20.16 2.22 8.50
C ARG A 198 20.63 2.62 7.11
N THR A 199 21.34 1.70 6.42
CA THR A 199 22.02 2.03 5.15
C THR A 199 21.17 1.84 3.91
N ARG A 200 20.10 1.01 3.97
CA ARG A 200 19.27 0.67 2.83
C ARG A 200 17.78 0.94 3.06
N ALA A 201 17.19 0.41 4.14
CA ALA A 201 15.76 0.50 4.37
C ALA A 201 15.32 1.94 4.74
N ALA A 202 16.03 2.61 5.63
CA ALA A 202 15.68 3.98 6.03
C ALA A 202 15.77 4.97 4.85
N PRO A 203 16.82 4.99 4.00
CA PRO A 203 16.82 5.80 2.79
C PRO A 203 15.66 5.48 1.82
N ALA A 204 15.27 4.21 1.70
CA ALA A 204 14.13 3.83 0.86
C ALA A 204 12.80 4.34 1.41
N LEU A 205 12.62 4.30 2.75
CA LEU A 205 11.45 4.85 3.43
C LEU A 205 11.37 6.38 3.30
N GLU A 206 12.51 7.08 3.39
CA GLU A 206 12.58 8.53 3.21
C GLU A 206 12.27 8.95 1.77
N LEU A 207 12.58 8.11 0.77
CA LEU A 207 12.31 8.34 -0.64
C LEU A 207 10.87 7.94 -1.00
N ALA A 208 10.56 6.66 -0.91
CA ALA A 208 9.30 6.07 -1.38
C ALA A 208 8.16 6.14 -0.37
N GLY A 209 8.47 6.34 0.91
CA GLY A 209 7.51 6.40 2.00
C GLY A 209 7.20 7.81 2.51
N ALA A 210 7.80 8.85 1.92
CA ALA A 210 7.56 10.23 2.34
C ALA A 210 6.06 10.56 2.38
N GLY A 211 5.61 11.23 3.45
CA GLY A 211 4.20 11.49 3.71
C GLY A 211 3.44 10.26 4.21
N GLY A 212 4.12 9.18 4.56
CA GLY A 212 3.54 7.97 5.13
C GLY A 212 2.86 7.03 4.12
N GLY A 213 2.96 7.30 2.82
CA GLY A 213 2.48 6.42 1.77
C GLY A 213 3.37 5.18 1.60
N TRP A 214 2.95 4.24 0.75
CA TRP A 214 3.70 3.04 0.45
C TRP A 214 3.46 2.56 -0.98
N GLY A 215 4.54 2.39 -1.75
CA GLY A 215 4.45 2.07 -3.17
C GLY A 215 3.75 0.76 -3.49
N GLU A 216 3.79 -0.25 -2.61
CA GLU A 216 3.01 -1.48 -2.76
C GLU A 216 1.53 -1.32 -2.38
N GLY A 217 1.11 -0.07 -2.10
CA GLY A 217 -0.27 0.22 -1.73
C GLY A 217 -0.71 -0.56 -0.50
N TYR A 218 -1.72 -1.39 -0.72
CA TYR A 218 -2.34 -2.21 0.31
C TYR A 218 -1.35 -3.08 1.13
N TYR A 219 -0.26 -3.59 0.52
CA TYR A 219 0.65 -4.51 1.19
C TYR A 219 1.36 -3.93 2.41
N ILE A 220 1.37 -2.61 2.61
CA ILE A 220 1.84 -2.01 3.86
C ILE A 220 1.14 -2.59 5.09
N HIS A 221 -0.16 -2.89 4.99
CA HIS A 221 -0.96 -3.43 6.09
C HIS A 221 -0.62 -4.89 6.43
N TYR A 222 0.15 -5.57 5.57
CA TYR A 222 0.50 -6.96 5.78
C TYR A 222 1.54 -7.13 6.89
N TRP A 223 2.57 -6.27 6.91
CA TRP A 223 3.69 -6.38 7.85
C TRP A 223 3.85 -5.18 8.80
N LEU A 224 3.18 -4.06 8.56
CA LEU A 224 3.40 -2.83 9.32
C LEU A 224 3.28 -3.04 10.83
N TYR A 225 2.29 -3.79 11.29
CA TYR A 225 2.10 -4.04 12.72
C TYR A 225 3.28 -4.79 13.33
N GLU A 226 3.68 -5.89 12.74
CA GLU A 226 4.77 -6.72 13.24
C GLU A 226 6.11 -5.98 13.18
N TRP A 227 6.31 -5.17 12.16
CA TRP A 227 7.48 -4.30 12.05
C TRP A 227 7.51 -3.24 13.15
N LEU A 228 6.42 -2.52 13.39
CA LEU A 228 6.33 -1.55 14.49
C LEU A 228 6.45 -2.23 15.86
N PHE A 229 5.94 -3.45 16.00
CA PHE A 229 6.13 -4.24 17.22
C PHE A 229 7.63 -4.51 17.48
N PHE A 230 8.38 -4.88 16.45
CA PHE A 230 9.84 -4.99 16.57
C PHE A 230 10.51 -3.65 16.95
N CYS A 231 10.09 -2.54 16.36
CA CYS A 231 10.62 -1.23 16.72
C CYS A 231 10.40 -0.91 18.22
N GLU A 232 9.25 -1.27 18.77
CA GLU A 232 8.98 -1.12 20.21
C GLU A 232 9.82 -2.09 21.05
N ILE A 233 10.07 -3.32 20.58
CA ILE A 233 11.00 -4.26 21.23
C ILE A 233 12.40 -3.64 21.31
N ALA A 234 12.91 -3.10 20.22
CA ALA A 234 14.23 -2.48 20.17
C ALA A 234 14.34 -1.29 21.16
N ARG A 235 13.32 -0.43 21.19
CA ARG A 235 13.27 0.69 22.16
C ARG A 235 13.27 0.23 23.61
N LEU A 236 12.61 -0.88 23.91
CA LEU A 236 12.53 -1.43 25.26
C LEU A 236 13.81 -2.19 25.66
N CYS A 237 14.44 -2.86 24.70
CA CYS A 237 15.64 -3.68 24.97
C CYS A 237 16.91 -2.86 25.09
N ASP A 238 17.19 -1.95 24.15
CA ASP A 238 18.47 -1.23 24.12
C ASP A 238 18.35 0.24 23.75
N GLY A 239 17.12 0.76 23.65
CA GLY A 239 16.87 2.17 23.31
C GLY A 239 17.04 2.49 21.83
N THR A 240 17.26 1.50 20.94
CA THR A 240 17.41 1.75 19.50
C THR A 240 16.13 2.31 18.92
N ASP A 241 16.20 3.52 18.38
CA ASP A 241 15.07 4.23 17.78
C ASP A 241 15.08 4.12 16.24
N TYR A 242 14.41 3.10 15.73
CA TYR A 242 14.21 2.91 14.28
C TYR A 242 13.31 3.99 13.66
N TYR A 243 12.43 4.62 14.45
CA TYR A 243 11.55 5.68 13.96
C TYR A 243 12.33 6.94 13.57
N ALA A 244 13.34 7.29 14.36
CA ALA A 244 14.22 8.42 14.08
C ALA A 244 15.09 8.23 12.82
N MET A 245 15.23 6.99 12.33
CA MET A 245 15.99 6.71 11.11
C MET A 245 15.23 7.06 9.82
N ALA A 246 13.88 7.11 9.87
CA ALA A 246 13.03 7.44 8.71
C ALA A 246 11.83 8.33 9.12
N PRO A 247 12.07 9.56 9.60
CA PRO A 247 11.04 10.42 10.16
C PRO A 247 9.97 10.86 9.16
N LYS A 248 10.30 11.05 7.87
CA LYS A 248 9.30 11.44 6.84
C LYS A 248 8.23 10.37 6.65
N PHE A 249 8.61 9.10 6.81
CA PHE A 249 7.66 8.00 6.75
C PHE A 249 6.89 7.87 8.08
N PHE A 250 7.59 7.65 9.19
CA PHE A 250 6.93 7.26 10.44
C PHE A 250 6.02 8.33 11.03
N ARG A 251 6.45 9.61 11.01
CA ARG A 251 5.61 10.72 11.51
C ARG A 251 4.30 10.88 10.74
N SER A 252 4.30 10.52 9.46
CA SER A 252 3.12 10.68 8.61
C SER A 252 2.30 9.38 8.48
N ARG A 253 2.88 8.21 8.77
CA ARG A 253 2.26 6.90 8.48
C ARG A 253 0.89 6.69 9.13
N ALA A 254 0.73 7.11 10.38
CA ALA A 254 -0.54 6.95 11.08
C ALA A 254 -1.64 7.85 10.49
N VAL A 255 -1.27 9.08 10.12
CA VAL A 255 -2.19 10.04 9.46
C VAL A 255 -2.58 9.51 8.06
N ALA A 256 -1.62 9.11 7.23
CA ALA A 256 -1.91 8.48 5.94
C ALA A 256 -2.84 7.27 6.12
N GLY A 257 -2.58 6.43 7.14
CA GLY A 257 -3.40 5.27 7.47
C GLY A 257 -4.85 5.57 7.88
N MET A 258 -5.16 6.78 8.34
CA MET A 258 -6.56 7.21 8.51
C MET A 258 -7.23 7.52 7.16
N PHE A 259 -6.50 8.22 6.30
CA PHE A 259 -6.99 8.60 4.98
C PHE A 259 -7.16 7.41 4.03
N GLU A 260 -6.38 6.35 4.22
CA GLU A 260 -6.51 5.09 3.48
C GLU A 260 -7.81 4.31 3.79
N MET A 261 -8.51 4.64 4.89
CA MET A 261 -9.74 3.95 5.26
C MET A 261 -10.96 4.61 4.62
N TYR A 262 -11.83 3.83 3.98
CA TYR A 262 -13.14 4.30 3.55
C TYR A 262 -13.96 4.79 4.75
N PRO A 263 -14.84 5.80 4.57
CA PRO A 263 -15.65 6.37 5.64
C PRO A 263 -16.56 5.36 6.33
N GLY A 264 -17.26 4.55 5.54
CA GLY A 264 -18.30 3.65 6.03
C GLY A 264 -17.79 2.37 6.67
N ILE A 265 -18.61 1.80 7.53
CA ILE A 265 -18.40 0.49 8.12
C ILE A 265 -18.88 -0.58 7.13
N SER A 266 -18.00 -1.49 6.76
CA SER A 266 -18.32 -2.59 5.86
C SER A 266 -19.21 -3.64 6.53
N THR A 267 -19.80 -4.54 5.72
CA THR A 267 -20.55 -5.71 6.21
C THR A 267 -19.72 -6.62 7.14
N TYR A 268 -18.40 -6.47 7.13
CA TYR A 268 -17.50 -7.15 8.07
C TYR A 268 -17.33 -6.41 9.40
N GLY A 269 -18.10 -5.36 9.64
CA GLY A 269 -18.10 -4.60 10.89
C GLY A 269 -16.86 -3.71 11.07
N SER A 270 -16.17 -3.27 10.00
CA SER A 270 -15.01 -2.38 10.07
C SER A 270 -14.89 -1.51 8.84
N ARG A 271 -14.09 -0.44 8.95
CA ARG A 271 -13.64 0.28 7.78
C ARG A 271 -12.69 -0.59 6.96
N ARG A 272 -12.86 -0.52 5.65
CA ARG A 272 -11.94 -1.17 4.69
C ARG A 272 -10.90 -0.16 4.24
N PRO A 273 -9.64 -0.59 4.04
CA PRO A 273 -8.69 0.23 3.29
C PRO A 273 -9.14 0.33 1.83
N ILE A 274 -8.78 1.44 1.18
CA ILE A 274 -8.98 1.60 -0.27
C ILE A 274 -8.15 0.56 -1.04
N PRO A 275 -8.62 0.07 -2.18
CA PRO A 275 -7.88 -0.84 -3.02
C PRO A 275 -6.77 -0.07 -3.77
N MET A 276 -5.52 -0.29 -3.38
CA MET A 276 -4.34 0.26 -4.03
C MET A 276 -3.43 -0.89 -4.47
N GLY A 277 -2.93 -0.85 -5.71
CA GLY A 277 -2.09 -1.91 -6.26
C GLY A 277 -2.78 -3.27 -6.18
N ASP A 278 -2.10 -4.30 -5.72
CA ASP A 278 -2.69 -5.65 -5.56
C ASP A 278 -3.86 -5.72 -4.57
N GLY A 279 -4.34 -4.59 -4.06
CA GLY A 279 -5.53 -4.47 -3.22
C GLY A 279 -6.85 -4.56 -3.99
N GLY A 280 -6.85 -4.34 -5.29
CA GLY A 280 -8.02 -4.41 -6.15
C GLY A 280 -8.74 -5.75 -6.06
N GLY A 281 -10.06 -5.72 -5.94
CA GLY A 281 -10.89 -6.92 -5.87
C GLY A 281 -10.61 -7.85 -4.69
N ARG A 282 -10.08 -7.35 -3.56
CA ARG A 282 -9.76 -8.19 -2.39
C ARG A 282 -10.57 -7.80 -1.17
N VAL A 283 -10.95 -8.81 -0.40
CA VAL A 283 -11.46 -8.64 0.96
C VAL A 283 -10.37 -9.05 1.95
N PHE A 284 -9.95 -8.08 2.74
CA PHE A 284 -8.95 -8.31 3.78
C PHE A 284 -9.62 -8.41 5.14
N GLY A 285 -9.81 -9.64 5.60
CA GLY A 285 -10.39 -9.91 6.91
C GLY A 285 -9.44 -9.59 8.07
N GLY A 286 -8.15 -9.87 7.92
CA GLY A 286 -7.16 -9.81 8.98
C GLY A 286 -6.49 -8.44 9.21
N ASP A 287 -6.63 -7.52 8.26
CA ASP A 287 -5.88 -6.25 8.33
C ASP A 287 -6.52 -5.19 9.20
N ARG A 288 -7.74 -5.40 9.58
CA ARG A 288 -8.49 -4.53 10.48
C ARG A 288 -7.79 -4.33 11.80
N ASP A 289 -7.37 -5.44 12.40
CA ASP A 289 -6.69 -5.44 13.68
C ASP A 289 -5.26 -4.93 13.57
N LYS A 290 -4.52 -5.31 12.54
CA LYS A 290 -3.14 -4.88 12.31
C LYS A 290 -3.05 -3.39 12.02
N ALA A 291 -3.86 -2.87 11.10
CA ALA A 291 -3.88 -1.45 10.78
C ALA A 291 -4.23 -0.57 11.99
N LEU A 292 -5.21 -0.98 12.78
CA LEU A 292 -5.57 -0.27 14.01
C LEU A 292 -4.46 -0.33 15.06
N ALA A 293 -3.86 -1.50 15.27
CA ALA A 293 -2.76 -1.65 16.23
C ALA A 293 -1.53 -0.82 15.83
N ALA A 294 -1.19 -0.82 14.54
CA ALA A 294 -0.11 0.01 14.00
C ALA A 294 -0.35 1.52 14.25
N ARG A 295 -1.56 2.01 13.96
CA ARG A 295 -1.91 3.41 14.25
C ARG A 295 -1.90 3.73 15.75
N ARG A 296 -2.23 2.77 16.62
CA ARG A 296 -2.15 2.95 18.08
C ARG A 296 -0.71 3.07 18.56
N ILE A 297 0.21 2.23 18.06
CA ILE A 297 1.64 2.35 18.36
C ILE A 297 2.14 3.74 18.00
N LEU A 298 1.89 4.20 16.77
CA LEU A 298 2.38 5.51 16.31
C LEU A 298 1.69 6.67 17.01
N ALA A 299 0.40 6.59 17.34
CA ALA A 299 -0.29 7.63 18.10
C ALA A 299 0.23 7.74 19.54
N SER A 300 0.63 6.63 20.16
CA SER A 300 1.26 6.63 21.47
C SER A 300 2.70 7.15 21.43
N LEU A 301 3.43 6.83 20.36
CA LEU A 301 4.81 7.29 20.16
C LEU A 301 4.88 8.82 19.98
N TYR A 302 3.99 9.38 19.17
CA TYR A 302 3.91 10.82 18.86
C TYR A 302 2.75 11.50 19.60
N ARG A 303 2.50 11.11 20.87
CA ARG A 303 1.33 11.50 21.67
C ARG A 303 1.11 13.00 21.83
N ASP A 304 2.19 13.79 21.75
CA ASP A 304 2.15 15.25 21.91
C ASP A 304 1.92 15.98 20.57
N ASP A 305 1.97 15.27 19.45
CA ASP A 305 1.66 15.81 18.12
C ASP A 305 0.13 15.91 17.93
N PRO A 306 -0.42 17.10 17.64
CA PRO A 306 -1.87 17.29 17.43
C PRO A 306 -2.48 16.35 16.38
N ALA A 307 -1.75 16.06 15.30
CA ALA A 307 -2.24 15.15 14.27
C ALA A 307 -2.37 13.72 14.79
N HIS A 308 -1.46 13.27 15.66
CA HIS A 308 -1.53 11.94 16.28
C HIS A 308 -2.59 11.85 17.37
N GLN A 309 -2.93 12.95 18.03
CA GLN A 309 -4.10 13.03 18.91
C GLN A 309 -5.39 12.85 18.13
N VAL A 310 -5.48 13.38 16.90
CA VAL A 310 -6.60 13.11 15.97
C VAL A 310 -6.59 11.66 15.51
N VAL A 311 -5.44 11.06 15.20
CA VAL A 311 -5.33 9.61 14.93
C VAL A 311 -5.89 8.80 16.08
N HIS A 312 -5.58 9.18 17.34
CA HIS A 312 -6.12 8.53 18.51
C HIS A 312 -7.65 8.63 18.56
N ALA A 313 -8.21 9.83 18.34
CA ALA A 313 -9.66 10.04 18.27
C ALA A 313 -10.31 9.18 17.18
N PHE A 314 -9.73 9.14 15.97
CA PHE A 314 -10.20 8.30 14.86
C PHE A 314 -10.17 6.80 15.22
N ASN A 315 -9.11 6.33 15.87
CA ASN A 315 -9.01 4.93 16.28
C ASN A 315 -10.12 4.51 17.24
N GLU A 316 -10.59 5.43 18.10
CA GLU A 316 -11.68 5.16 19.05
C GLU A 316 -13.08 5.13 18.38
N THR A 317 -13.23 5.66 17.16
CA THR A 317 -14.45 5.50 16.36
C THR A 317 -14.50 4.16 15.59
N THR A 318 -13.40 3.40 15.56
CA THR A 318 -13.37 2.11 14.88
C THR A 318 -14.11 1.07 15.71
N PRO A 319 -15.11 0.36 15.15
CA PRO A 319 -15.84 -0.69 15.87
C PRO A 319 -14.88 -1.76 16.42
N ARG A 320 -15.17 -2.24 17.61
CA ARG A 320 -14.37 -3.29 18.25
C ARG A 320 -14.66 -4.64 17.60
N PHE A 321 -13.63 -5.31 17.14
CA PHE A 321 -13.74 -6.64 16.54
C PHE A 321 -13.72 -7.75 17.56
N SER A 322 -13.99 -8.98 17.04
CA SER A 322 -14.02 -10.18 17.86
C SER A 322 -12.83 -10.25 18.80
N VAL A 323 -13.10 -10.57 20.03
CA VAL A 323 -12.20 -10.51 21.17
C VAL A 323 -10.91 -11.33 20.98
N GLY A 324 -10.94 -12.35 20.12
CA GLY A 324 -9.85 -13.30 19.98
C GLY A 324 -8.56 -12.73 19.38
N VAL A 325 -8.62 -12.23 18.15
CA VAL A 325 -7.43 -11.77 17.38
C VAL A 325 -6.86 -10.45 17.91
N TYR A 326 -7.69 -9.69 18.62
CA TYR A 326 -7.37 -8.34 19.09
C TYR A 326 -6.84 -8.25 20.51
N ALA A 327 -7.09 -9.27 21.35
CA ALA A 327 -6.94 -9.14 22.79
C ALA A 327 -5.56 -8.64 23.22
N TYR A 328 -4.48 -9.28 22.80
CA TYR A 328 -3.13 -8.87 23.20
C TYR A 328 -2.68 -7.55 22.57
N LYS A 329 -3.14 -7.25 21.32
CA LYS A 329 -2.82 -5.99 20.64
C LYS A 329 -3.49 -4.81 21.34
N ASP A 330 -4.78 -4.96 21.74
CA ASP A 330 -5.50 -3.96 22.51
C ASP A 330 -4.86 -3.76 23.88
N PHE A 331 -4.47 -4.84 24.55
CA PHE A 331 -3.78 -4.80 25.83
C PHE A 331 -2.43 -4.07 25.75
N LEU A 332 -1.61 -4.41 24.79
CA LEU A 332 -0.26 -3.83 24.67
C LEU A 332 -0.27 -2.38 24.18
N TRP A 333 -1.14 -2.04 23.22
CA TRP A 333 -0.98 -0.81 22.44
C TRP A 333 -2.11 0.22 22.60
N ARG A 334 -3.24 -0.12 23.22
CA ARG A 334 -4.28 0.87 23.47
C ARG A 334 -3.93 1.69 24.69
N ASP A 335 -3.36 2.86 24.46
CA ASP A 335 -3.06 3.84 25.49
C ASP A 335 -4.19 4.86 25.60
N THR A 336 -5.01 4.77 26.65
CA THR A 336 -6.14 5.66 26.89
C THR A 336 -5.72 7.00 27.49
N THR A 337 -4.45 7.20 27.80
CA THR A 337 -3.92 8.47 28.33
C THR A 337 -3.51 9.44 27.22
N VAL A 338 -3.45 9.00 25.97
CA VAL A 338 -3.23 9.89 24.83
C VAL A 338 -4.42 10.83 24.69
N LYS A 339 -4.14 12.13 24.61
CA LYS A 339 -5.16 13.18 24.42
C LYS A 339 -5.93 12.92 23.11
N ARG A 340 -7.24 13.18 23.12
CA ARG A 340 -8.06 13.11 21.90
C ARG A 340 -8.02 14.46 21.19
N GLY A 341 -7.63 14.44 19.92
CA GLY A 341 -7.75 15.60 19.04
C GLY A 341 -9.17 15.75 18.46
N ASP A 342 -9.44 16.92 17.90
CA ASP A 342 -10.70 17.19 17.21
C ASP A 342 -10.66 16.61 15.78
N LEU A 343 -11.34 15.48 15.58
CA LEU A 343 -11.45 14.82 14.29
C LEU A 343 -12.31 15.60 13.29
N ALA A 344 -13.35 16.29 13.77
CA ALA A 344 -14.30 16.95 12.90
C ALA A 344 -13.69 18.16 12.18
N SER A 345 -12.82 18.90 12.85
CA SER A 345 -12.10 20.07 12.31
C SER A 345 -10.79 19.69 11.61
N PHE A 346 -10.36 18.42 11.66
CA PHE A 346 -9.11 18.03 11.06
C PHE A 346 -9.13 18.18 9.53
N LYS A 347 -7.93 18.43 8.96
CA LYS A 347 -7.79 18.55 7.49
C LYS A 347 -8.45 17.38 6.76
N ARG A 348 -9.06 17.68 5.61
CA ARG A 348 -9.83 16.70 4.83
C ARG A 348 -9.08 16.15 3.62
N SER A 349 -7.80 16.48 3.49
CA SER A 349 -6.94 15.89 2.47
C SER A 349 -5.54 15.60 3.01
N HIS A 350 -4.84 14.68 2.36
CA HIS A 350 -3.48 14.29 2.67
C HIS A 350 -2.74 13.91 1.38
N PHE A 351 -1.51 14.38 1.25
CA PHE A 351 -0.61 14.03 0.16
C PHE A 351 0.59 13.26 0.70
N SER A 352 0.84 12.10 0.11
CA SER A 352 2.03 11.28 0.34
C SER A 352 2.95 11.39 -0.88
N PRO A 353 3.94 12.29 -0.85
CA PRO A 353 4.78 12.56 -2.02
C PRO A 353 5.66 11.38 -2.42
N GLY A 354 5.98 10.46 -1.50
CA GLY A 354 6.74 9.26 -1.83
C GLY A 354 6.14 8.49 -2.99
N PRO A 355 4.97 7.89 -2.86
CA PRO A 355 4.31 7.17 -3.93
C PRO A 355 3.43 8.04 -4.83
N GLY A 356 3.32 9.35 -4.57
CA GLY A 356 2.45 10.26 -5.33
C GLY A 356 0.95 10.03 -5.04
N TYR A 357 0.57 9.73 -3.80
CA TYR A 357 -0.82 9.46 -3.41
C TYR A 357 -1.49 10.67 -2.80
N VAL A 358 -2.65 11.04 -3.32
CA VAL A 358 -3.53 12.06 -2.76
C VAL A 358 -4.81 11.38 -2.27
N TYR A 359 -5.15 11.69 -1.04
CA TYR A 359 -6.41 11.29 -0.42
C TYR A 359 -7.22 12.54 -0.08
N ALA A 360 -8.52 12.51 -0.30
CA ALA A 360 -9.40 13.58 0.12
C ALA A 360 -10.77 13.04 0.54
N ARG A 361 -11.45 13.79 1.40
CA ARG A 361 -12.79 13.47 1.86
C ARG A 361 -13.63 14.74 2.09
N SER A 362 -14.94 14.57 2.06
CA SER A 362 -15.83 15.69 2.34
C SER A 362 -15.97 15.98 3.84
N ALA A 363 -15.92 14.93 4.66
CA ALA A 363 -16.04 14.99 6.12
C ALA A 363 -15.37 13.76 6.76
N TRP A 364 -15.43 13.64 8.09
CA TRP A 364 -14.89 12.50 8.85
C TRP A 364 -15.97 11.51 9.32
N ASP A 365 -17.23 11.73 8.96
CA ASP A 365 -18.33 10.81 9.23
C ASP A 365 -18.48 9.70 8.17
N GLU A 366 -19.42 8.78 8.40
CA GLU A 366 -19.65 7.62 7.52
C GLU A 366 -20.31 7.99 6.19
N SER A 367 -20.97 9.16 6.11
CA SER A 367 -21.62 9.66 4.90
C SER A 367 -20.66 10.38 3.94
N ALA A 368 -19.42 10.57 4.37
CA ALA A 368 -18.43 11.34 3.60
C ALA A 368 -18.18 10.73 2.22
N THR A 369 -18.05 11.59 1.22
CA THR A 369 -17.42 11.23 -0.06
C THR A 369 -15.91 11.07 0.19
N HIS A 370 -15.32 9.99 -0.34
CA HIS A 370 -13.88 9.76 -0.30
C HIS A 370 -13.33 9.69 -1.72
N PHE A 371 -12.18 10.30 -1.90
CA PHE A 371 -11.45 10.39 -3.16
C PHE A 371 -9.99 9.96 -2.97
N PHE A 372 -9.47 9.22 -3.93
CA PHE A 372 -8.07 8.87 -4.05
C PHE A 372 -7.57 9.18 -5.45
N PHE A 373 -6.32 9.65 -5.56
CA PHE A 373 -5.65 9.88 -6.83
C PHE A 373 -4.18 9.47 -6.71
N THR A 374 -3.63 8.82 -7.74
CA THR A 374 -2.22 8.43 -7.81
C THR A 374 -1.52 9.03 -9.01
N CYS A 375 -0.38 9.67 -8.76
CA CYS A 375 0.53 10.17 -9.78
C CYS A 375 1.95 10.24 -9.20
N GLY A 376 2.68 9.15 -9.27
CA GLY A 376 4.00 9.04 -8.67
C GLY A 376 4.88 8.00 -9.31
N ASP A 377 6.06 7.88 -8.74
CA ASP A 377 7.17 7.08 -9.22
C ASP A 377 7.01 5.59 -8.93
N ARG A 378 7.86 4.81 -9.53
CA ARG A 378 7.86 3.37 -9.42
C ARG A 378 8.96 2.86 -8.50
N PHE A 379 8.61 1.96 -7.56
CA PHE A 379 9.53 1.41 -6.57
C PHE A 379 9.48 -0.11 -6.45
N THR A 380 8.32 -0.72 -6.72
CA THR A 380 8.10 -2.12 -6.36
C THR A 380 7.27 -2.89 -7.37
N ALA A 381 7.40 -4.21 -7.33
CA ALA A 381 6.69 -5.14 -8.20
C ALA A 381 5.16 -5.13 -8.01
N HIS A 382 4.68 -4.73 -6.85
CA HIS A 382 3.24 -4.72 -6.54
C HIS A 382 2.53 -3.43 -6.94
N GLN A 383 3.26 -2.41 -7.45
CA GLN A 383 2.64 -1.26 -8.09
C GLN A 383 2.06 -1.64 -9.45
N HIS A 384 0.91 -1.07 -9.78
CA HIS A 384 0.24 -1.27 -11.04
C HIS A 384 0.69 -0.25 -12.12
N LEU A 385 0.23 -0.42 -13.34
CA LEU A 385 0.42 0.53 -14.44
C LEU A 385 -0.77 1.51 -14.42
N ASP A 386 -0.83 2.31 -13.37
CA ASP A 386 -2.01 3.04 -12.92
C ASP A 386 -1.78 4.55 -12.66
N VAL A 387 -0.70 5.11 -13.18
CA VAL A 387 -0.43 6.55 -13.04
C VAL A 387 -1.60 7.36 -13.62
N GLY A 388 -2.11 8.29 -12.82
CA GLY A 388 -3.30 9.06 -13.14
C GLY A 388 -4.63 8.41 -12.75
N HIS A 389 -4.59 7.25 -12.10
CA HIS A 389 -5.80 6.55 -11.59
C HIS A 389 -6.43 7.28 -10.41
N PHE A 390 -7.77 7.15 -10.26
CA PHE A 390 -8.53 7.70 -9.15
C PHE A 390 -9.65 6.76 -8.72
N LEU A 391 -10.08 6.90 -7.45
CA LEU A 391 -11.20 6.19 -6.86
C LEU A 391 -12.21 7.18 -6.29
N ILE A 392 -13.50 6.84 -6.33
CA ILE A 392 -14.59 7.63 -5.73
C ILE A 392 -15.48 6.68 -4.93
N TYR A 393 -15.69 7.04 -3.67
CA TYR A 393 -16.56 6.35 -2.74
C TYR A 393 -17.59 7.30 -2.14
N ARG A 394 -18.84 6.89 -2.04
CA ARG A 394 -19.88 7.48 -1.20
C ARG A 394 -20.89 6.40 -0.83
N HIS A 395 -21.02 6.08 0.47
CA HIS A 395 -21.81 4.97 1.00
C HIS A 395 -21.49 3.59 0.39
N GLY A 396 -20.48 3.49 -0.44
CA GLY A 396 -19.98 2.36 -1.18
C GLY A 396 -19.02 2.82 -2.27
N GLU A 397 -18.21 1.93 -2.79
CA GLU A 397 -17.36 2.21 -3.93
C GLU A 397 -18.24 2.49 -5.16
N LEU A 398 -18.04 3.61 -5.84
CA LEU A 398 -18.75 4.00 -7.07
C LEU A 398 -17.83 3.82 -8.27
N VAL A 399 -16.58 4.29 -8.14
CA VAL A 399 -15.49 4.08 -9.08
C VAL A 399 -14.43 3.29 -8.33
N GLY A 400 -14.16 2.09 -8.81
CA GLY A 400 -13.27 1.12 -8.16
C GLY A 400 -11.98 0.87 -8.92
N ASP A 401 -11.22 -0.10 -8.45
CA ASP A 401 -10.03 -0.63 -9.10
C ASP A 401 -10.35 -1.99 -9.73
N GLY A 402 -10.02 -2.16 -11.02
CA GLY A 402 -10.51 -3.28 -11.82
C GLY A 402 -9.75 -4.58 -11.62
N GLY A 403 -10.45 -5.70 -11.85
CA GLY A 403 -9.88 -7.03 -11.76
C GLY A 403 -9.83 -7.61 -10.35
N HIS A 404 -9.13 -8.73 -10.22
CA HIS A 404 -8.99 -9.48 -8.97
C HIS A 404 -7.54 -9.93 -8.81
N TYR A 405 -6.93 -9.70 -7.67
CA TYR A 405 -5.62 -10.31 -7.41
C TYR A 405 -5.77 -11.82 -7.13
N ASP A 406 -5.75 -12.62 -8.18
CA ASP A 406 -5.91 -14.07 -8.12
C ASP A 406 -4.58 -14.82 -7.93
N GLY A 407 -3.46 -14.08 -7.92
CA GLY A 407 -2.12 -14.55 -7.63
C GLY A 407 -1.06 -13.83 -8.48
N PHE A 408 0.13 -13.71 -7.93
CA PHE A 408 1.29 -13.06 -8.57
C PHE A 408 1.70 -13.80 -9.86
N GLY A 409 1.77 -13.09 -10.97
CA GLY A 409 2.21 -13.63 -12.26
C GLY A 409 1.18 -14.49 -12.99
N THR A 410 -0.08 -14.54 -12.55
CA THR A 410 -1.14 -15.25 -13.27
C THR A 410 -1.48 -14.56 -14.59
N PRO A 411 -2.11 -15.25 -15.55
CA PRO A 411 -2.55 -14.62 -16.80
C PRO A 411 -3.45 -13.40 -16.58
N HIS A 412 -4.37 -13.44 -15.60
CA HIS A 412 -5.22 -12.31 -15.24
C HIS A 412 -4.41 -11.17 -14.62
N ASP A 413 -3.55 -11.49 -13.66
CA ASP A 413 -2.70 -10.50 -12.99
C ASP A 413 -1.84 -9.72 -14.02
N VAL A 414 -1.12 -10.43 -14.88
CA VAL A 414 -0.15 -9.83 -15.81
C VAL A 414 -0.82 -9.12 -16.99
N ASN A 415 -1.97 -9.59 -17.45
CA ASN A 415 -2.60 -9.06 -18.66
C ASN A 415 -3.83 -8.18 -18.38
N TYR A 416 -4.38 -8.15 -17.17
CA TYR A 416 -5.51 -7.30 -16.84
C TYR A 416 -5.31 -6.54 -15.55
N HIS A 417 -5.22 -7.20 -14.39
CA HIS A 417 -5.25 -6.57 -13.07
C HIS A 417 -4.14 -5.53 -12.86
N LEU A 418 -2.92 -5.86 -13.25
CA LEU A 418 -1.76 -4.95 -13.23
C LEU A 418 -1.84 -3.84 -14.29
N ARG A 419 -2.58 -4.06 -15.39
CA ARG A 419 -2.51 -3.26 -16.62
C ARG A 419 -3.40 -2.04 -16.57
N THR A 420 -3.03 -1.01 -17.31
CA THR A 420 -3.76 0.27 -17.39
C THR A 420 -5.23 0.12 -17.75
N ILE A 421 -5.59 -0.92 -18.50
CA ILE A 421 -6.99 -1.21 -18.83
C ILE A 421 -7.87 -1.47 -17.61
N ALA A 422 -7.29 -1.90 -16.48
CA ALA A 422 -8.00 -2.13 -15.22
C ALA A 422 -8.15 -0.84 -14.37
N HIS A 423 -7.62 0.29 -14.83
CA HIS A 423 -7.54 1.51 -14.02
C HIS A 423 -8.25 2.70 -14.65
N ASN A 424 -8.58 3.71 -13.83
CA ASN A 424 -9.36 4.91 -14.22
C ASN A 424 -8.42 5.97 -14.79
N THR A 425 -7.84 5.71 -15.96
CA THR A 425 -6.86 6.59 -16.60
C THR A 425 -6.95 6.52 -18.14
N ILE A 426 -6.01 7.14 -18.83
CA ILE A 426 -5.96 7.17 -20.30
C ILE A 426 -5.23 5.96 -20.85
N ARG A 427 -5.70 5.43 -21.96
CA ARG A 427 -4.97 4.47 -22.80
C ARG A 427 -4.71 5.07 -24.17
N VAL A 428 -3.53 4.83 -24.74
CA VAL A 428 -3.14 5.25 -26.10
C VAL A 428 -2.69 4.01 -26.86
N TYR A 429 -3.49 3.56 -27.81
CA TYR A 429 -3.24 2.31 -28.49
C TYR A 429 -2.28 2.48 -29.66
N ALA A 430 -1.11 1.86 -29.57
CA ALA A 430 -0.13 1.73 -30.65
C ALA A 430 -0.03 0.25 -31.06
N PRO A 431 -0.43 -0.14 -32.30
CA PRO A 431 -0.59 -1.55 -32.66
C PRO A 431 0.65 -2.43 -32.50
N SER A 432 1.84 -1.85 -32.71
CA SER A 432 3.12 -2.59 -32.63
C SER A 432 3.72 -2.63 -31.22
N GLU A 433 3.07 -2.07 -30.21
CA GLU A 433 3.62 -2.04 -28.86
C GLU A 433 3.48 -3.40 -28.17
N THR A 434 4.54 -3.82 -27.51
CA THR A 434 4.63 -5.08 -26.75
C THR A 434 5.14 -4.79 -25.34
N TRP A 435 4.85 -5.70 -24.43
CA TRP A 435 5.33 -5.63 -23.04
C TRP A 435 6.27 -6.78 -22.74
N PRO A 436 7.33 -6.58 -21.96
CA PRO A 436 8.16 -7.66 -21.46
C PRO A 436 7.34 -8.55 -20.50
N ASN A 437 7.84 -9.76 -20.26
CA ASN A 437 7.31 -10.58 -19.19
C ASN A 437 7.48 -9.87 -17.84
N ILE A 438 6.48 -9.98 -16.99
CA ILE A 438 6.41 -9.28 -15.70
C ILE A 438 5.87 -10.21 -14.63
N ARG A 439 6.34 -10.04 -13.40
CA ARG A 439 5.93 -10.87 -12.24
C ARG A 439 6.07 -12.37 -12.52
N ALA A 440 7.08 -12.78 -13.28
CA ALA A 440 7.28 -14.14 -13.79
C ALA A 440 6.12 -14.65 -14.68
N GLY A 441 5.19 -13.80 -15.08
CA GLY A 441 4.09 -14.08 -15.99
C GLY A 441 4.35 -13.57 -17.40
N ARG A 442 3.64 -14.15 -18.37
CA ARG A 442 3.77 -13.78 -19.78
C ARG A 442 2.77 -12.67 -20.14
N ALA A 443 3.29 -11.50 -20.54
CA ALA A 443 2.50 -10.44 -21.12
C ALA A 443 2.17 -10.77 -22.59
N THR A 444 0.90 -10.98 -22.90
CA THR A 444 0.46 -11.41 -24.24
C THR A 444 -0.51 -10.45 -24.92
N GLY A 445 -1.00 -9.43 -24.19
CA GLY A 445 -1.97 -8.46 -24.70
C GLY A 445 -1.39 -7.06 -24.82
N ASN A 446 -1.86 -6.31 -25.84
CA ASN A 446 -1.65 -4.88 -25.95
C ASN A 446 -2.95 -4.16 -25.58
N ASP A 447 -2.99 -3.60 -24.37
CA ASP A 447 -4.13 -2.83 -23.86
C ASP A 447 -4.08 -1.35 -24.23
N GLY A 448 -2.99 -0.88 -24.86
CA GLY A 448 -2.72 0.52 -25.11
C GLY A 448 -2.28 1.31 -23.87
N GLY A 449 -1.98 0.63 -22.79
CA GLY A 449 -1.67 1.21 -21.49
C GLY A 449 -0.26 1.75 -21.33
N GLN A 450 0.08 1.99 -20.06
CA GLN A 450 1.39 2.49 -19.63
C GLN A 450 2.48 1.47 -19.92
N HIS A 451 3.67 1.96 -20.17
CA HIS A 451 4.81 1.13 -20.56
C HIS A 451 5.53 0.61 -19.31
N HIS A 452 6.15 -0.54 -19.49
CA HIS A 452 6.87 -1.21 -18.43
C HIS A 452 8.35 -1.38 -18.84
N ASN A 453 9.21 -0.50 -18.33
CA ASN A 453 10.64 -0.47 -18.66
C ASN A 453 11.52 -1.12 -17.59
N TRP A 454 11.13 -2.24 -17.02
CA TRP A 454 11.82 -2.79 -15.88
C TRP A 454 12.96 -3.71 -16.27
N PRO A 455 14.13 -3.56 -15.67
CA PRO A 455 15.27 -4.43 -15.95
C PRO A 455 15.09 -5.84 -15.38
N HIS A 456 14.14 -6.02 -14.44
CA HIS A 456 13.91 -7.30 -13.77
C HIS A 456 12.50 -7.82 -14.04
N HIS A 457 12.37 -9.12 -14.24
CA HIS A 457 11.09 -9.78 -14.54
C HIS A 457 10.03 -9.61 -13.44
N ASN A 458 10.42 -9.40 -12.18
CA ASN A 458 9.49 -9.12 -11.08
C ASN A 458 9.24 -7.63 -10.86
N GLY A 459 10.02 -6.76 -11.48
CA GLY A 459 9.79 -5.33 -11.47
C GLY A 459 10.07 -4.60 -10.15
N ALA A 460 10.94 -5.12 -9.29
CA ALA A 460 11.31 -4.48 -8.05
C ALA A 460 12.68 -3.80 -8.15
N VAL A 461 12.82 -2.67 -7.46
CA VAL A 461 14.09 -1.98 -7.25
C VAL A 461 14.64 -2.41 -5.89
N THR A 462 15.94 -2.66 -5.79
CA THR A 462 16.50 -3.26 -4.56
C THR A 462 16.60 -2.27 -3.39
N ASP A 463 16.95 -1.00 -3.67
CA ASP A 463 17.14 0.07 -2.68
C ASP A 463 17.15 1.46 -3.31
N ALA A 464 17.26 2.51 -2.49
CA ALA A 464 17.26 3.90 -2.95
C ALA A 464 18.46 4.23 -3.86
N ALA A 465 19.62 3.64 -3.64
CA ALA A 465 20.81 3.85 -4.49
C ALA A 465 20.57 3.27 -5.89
N THR A 466 20.02 2.06 -5.97
CA THR A 466 19.62 1.42 -7.24
C THR A 466 18.53 2.23 -7.96
N TRP A 467 17.55 2.74 -7.22
CA TRP A 467 16.51 3.61 -7.77
C TRP A 467 17.12 4.89 -8.37
N THR A 468 17.99 5.57 -7.62
CA THR A 468 18.65 6.81 -8.05
C THR A 468 19.50 6.58 -9.28
N LYS A 469 20.27 5.49 -9.33
CA LYS A 469 21.08 5.11 -10.51
C LYS A 469 20.21 4.81 -11.73
N GLY A 470 19.05 4.16 -11.51
CA GLY A 470 18.09 3.81 -12.55
C GLY A 470 16.95 4.83 -12.72
N ARG A 471 17.07 6.06 -12.22
CA ARG A 471 16.02 7.06 -12.16
C ARG A 471 15.25 7.23 -13.48
N ARG A 472 15.93 7.22 -14.62
CA ARG A 472 15.29 7.35 -15.95
C ARG A 472 14.24 6.25 -16.26
N LEU A 473 14.26 5.14 -15.54
CA LEU A 473 13.30 4.04 -15.68
C LEU A 473 12.16 4.11 -14.66
N TYR A 474 12.40 4.72 -13.51
CA TYR A 474 11.53 4.64 -12.34
C TYR A 474 10.81 5.94 -12.02
N ASP A 475 11.40 7.09 -12.37
CA ASP A 475 10.81 8.43 -12.29
C ASP A 475 9.86 8.60 -13.49
N ILE A 476 8.60 8.21 -13.29
CA ILE A 476 7.62 8.06 -14.37
C ILE A 476 6.46 9.05 -14.29
N ALA A 477 6.33 9.79 -13.20
CA ALA A 477 5.24 10.75 -13.03
C ALA A 477 5.60 11.85 -12.02
N ASP A 478 4.99 13.03 -12.19
CA ASP A 478 5.15 14.15 -11.27
C ASP A 478 3.79 14.66 -10.78
N MET A 479 3.65 14.85 -9.47
CA MET A 479 2.56 15.64 -8.91
C MET A 479 2.88 17.13 -9.07
N LEU A 480 2.22 17.79 -10.02
CA LEU A 480 2.44 19.19 -10.38
C LEU A 480 1.73 20.16 -9.43
N ALA A 481 0.60 19.76 -8.82
CA ALA A 481 -0.14 20.57 -7.86
C ALA A 481 -0.89 19.71 -6.86
N PHE A 482 -0.92 20.19 -5.60
CA PHE A 482 -1.80 19.72 -4.54
C PHE A 482 -2.16 20.93 -3.68
N GLU A 483 -3.41 21.39 -3.77
CA GLU A 483 -3.91 22.58 -3.06
C GLU A 483 -5.30 22.29 -2.46
N ASP A 484 -5.43 22.38 -1.13
CA ASP A 484 -6.72 22.22 -0.43
C ASP A 484 -7.16 23.56 0.17
N HIS A 485 -8.29 24.06 -0.30
CA HIS A 485 -8.89 25.35 0.11
C HIS A 485 -10.17 25.16 0.96
N GLY A 486 -10.38 23.99 1.55
CA GLY A 486 -11.56 23.71 2.34
C GLY A 486 -12.77 23.33 1.48
N ASP A 487 -13.39 24.24 0.73
CA ASP A 487 -14.54 23.96 -0.11
C ASP A 487 -14.17 23.22 -1.41
N TRP A 488 -12.94 23.33 -1.83
CA TRP A 488 -12.42 22.65 -3.01
C TRP A 488 -10.96 22.24 -2.84
N LEU A 489 -10.58 21.21 -3.60
CA LEU A 489 -9.21 20.71 -3.73
C LEU A 489 -8.82 20.76 -5.21
N TYR A 490 -7.59 21.15 -5.51
CA TYR A 490 -6.98 21.03 -6.82
C TYR A 490 -5.78 20.10 -6.79
N VAL A 491 -5.76 19.14 -7.71
CA VAL A 491 -4.60 18.29 -7.96
C VAL A 491 -4.30 18.25 -9.45
N ALA A 492 -3.01 18.25 -9.79
CA ALA A 492 -2.54 18.10 -11.16
C ALA A 492 -1.35 17.16 -11.22
N GLY A 493 -1.35 16.24 -12.18
CA GLY A 493 -0.29 15.28 -12.41
C GLY A 493 0.21 15.31 -13.86
N ASP A 494 1.53 15.17 -14.03
CA ASP A 494 2.15 14.80 -15.29
C ASP A 494 2.36 13.28 -15.32
N CYS A 495 1.59 12.61 -16.18
CA CYS A 495 1.59 11.16 -16.34
C CYS A 495 2.39 10.72 -17.59
N SER A 496 3.06 11.64 -18.27
CA SER A 496 3.62 11.42 -19.61
C SER A 496 4.66 10.32 -19.65
N ARG A 497 5.58 10.31 -18.68
CA ARG A 497 6.70 9.35 -18.64
C ARG A 497 6.29 7.93 -18.32
N ALA A 498 5.08 7.70 -17.81
CA ALA A 498 4.53 6.37 -17.61
C ALA A 498 4.25 5.62 -18.92
N TYR A 499 4.21 6.34 -20.05
CA TYR A 499 3.94 5.77 -21.37
C TYR A 499 5.21 5.72 -22.22
N SER A 500 5.18 4.82 -23.23
CA SER A 500 6.26 4.77 -24.21
C SER A 500 6.40 6.12 -24.93
N PRO A 501 7.60 6.72 -25.01
CA PRO A 501 7.84 7.95 -25.74
C PRO A 501 7.64 7.78 -27.25
N LYS A 502 7.49 6.56 -27.76
CA LYS A 502 7.16 6.27 -29.17
C LYS A 502 5.69 6.53 -29.52
N LYS A 503 4.79 6.58 -28.49
CA LYS A 503 3.35 6.76 -28.72
C LYS A 503 2.77 8.03 -28.11
N LEU A 504 3.38 8.58 -27.07
CA LEU A 504 2.84 9.72 -26.34
C LEU A 504 3.87 10.88 -26.26
N ASP A 505 3.41 12.11 -26.54
CA ASP A 505 4.16 13.34 -26.30
C ASP A 505 3.92 13.82 -24.87
N TYR A 506 2.64 13.95 -24.47
CA TYR A 506 2.27 14.27 -23.10
C TYR A 506 0.88 13.74 -22.71
N PHE A 507 0.71 13.48 -21.43
CA PHE A 507 -0.56 13.29 -20.75
C PHE A 507 -0.50 13.98 -19.38
N THR A 508 -1.33 15.01 -19.21
CA THR A 508 -1.50 15.69 -17.92
C THR A 508 -2.95 15.61 -17.49
N ARG A 509 -3.18 15.27 -16.22
CA ARG A 509 -4.52 15.21 -15.60
C ARG A 509 -4.64 16.29 -14.55
N GLN A 510 -5.70 17.08 -14.61
CA GLN A 510 -6.08 18.08 -13.62
C GLN A 510 -7.45 17.72 -13.04
N ILE A 511 -7.58 17.77 -11.71
CA ILE A 511 -8.85 17.47 -11.03
C ILE A 511 -9.15 18.60 -10.06
N VAL A 512 -10.34 19.20 -10.19
CA VAL A 512 -10.92 20.07 -9.18
C VAL A 512 -12.03 19.29 -8.47
N TYR A 513 -11.81 19.00 -7.19
CA TYR A 513 -12.82 18.40 -6.34
C TYR A 513 -13.56 19.50 -5.57
N LEU A 514 -14.79 19.78 -5.98
CA LEU A 514 -15.73 20.64 -5.27
C LEU A 514 -16.46 19.80 -4.22
N ARG A 515 -16.23 20.10 -2.94
CA ARG A 515 -16.90 19.38 -1.86
C ARG A 515 -18.39 19.74 -1.84
N PRO A 516 -19.31 18.82 -1.49
CA PRO A 516 -18.98 17.52 -0.91
C PRO A 516 -18.77 16.37 -1.92
N GLY A 517 -19.02 16.53 -3.23
CA GLY A 517 -19.06 15.35 -4.09
C GLY A 517 -18.83 15.55 -5.58
N THR A 518 -18.50 16.76 -6.07
CA THR A 518 -18.35 17.00 -7.52
C THR A 518 -16.87 17.08 -7.93
N PHE A 519 -16.49 16.30 -8.94
CA PHE A 519 -15.14 16.22 -9.49
C PHE A 519 -15.15 16.67 -10.94
N VAL A 520 -14.37 17.69 -11.26
CA VAL A 520 -14.12 18.16 -12.64
C VAL A 520 -12.76 17.66 -13.05
N ILE A 521 -12.71 16.72 -13.98
CA ILE A 521 -11.50 16.04 -14.43
C ILE A 521 -11.18 16.52 -15.86
N PHE A 522 -10.02 17.14 -16.04
CA PHE A 522 -9.55 17.65 -17.32
C PHE A 522 -8.22 17.00 -17.70
N ASP A 523 -8.23 16.23 -18.79
CA ASP A 523 -7.06 15.57 -19.34
C ASP A 523 -6.63 16.20 -20.65
N ARG A 524 -5.33 16.48 -20.77
CA ARG A 524 -4.67 16.90 -21.99
C ARG A 524 -3.79 15.77 -22.48
N VAL A 525 -4.08 15.25 -23.68
CA VAL A 525 -3.39 14.05 -24.21
C VAL A 525 -2.92 14.31 -25.64
N ALA A 526 -1.60 14.30 -25.85
CA ALA A 526 -1.02 14.36 -27.17
C ALA A 526 -0.30 13.06 -27.53
N ALA A 527 -0.76 12.38 -28.56
CA ALA A 527 -0.09 11.22 -29.11
C ALA A 527 0.97 11.68 -30.15
N ARG A 528 2.00 10.87 -30.37
CA ARG A 528 3.02 11.11 -31.40
C ARG A 528 2.43 11.20 -32.81
N ARG A 529 1.37 10.45 -33.08
CA ARG A 529 0.69 10.38 -34.37
C ARG A 529 -0.81 10.52 -34.18
N ALA A 530 -1.49 11.10 -35.14
CA ALA A 530 -2.93 11.32 -35.10
C ALA A 530 -3.75 10.03 -35.15
N ASP A 531 -3.22 8.96 -35.75
CA ASP A 531 -3.88 7.66 -35.90
C ASP A 531 -3.89 6.81 -34.63
N LEU A 532 -3.17 7.21 -33.56
CA LEU A 532 -3.14 6.51 -32.31
C LEU A 532 -4.40 6.82 -31.48
N LYS A 533 -5.26 5.81 -31.32
CA LYS A 533 -6.51 5.95 -30.59
C LYS A 533 -6.28 6.18 -29.11
N LYS A 534 -6.92 7.22 -28.56
CA LYS A 534 -6.98 7.54 -27.15
C LYS A 534 -8.30 7.09 -26.54
N THR A 535 -8.25 6.58 -25.33
CA THR A 535 -9.45 6.11 -24.60
C THR A 535 -9.34 6.49 -23.14
N TRP A 536 -10.31 7.21 -22.64
CA TRP A 536 -10.53 7.41 -21.22
C TRP A 536 -11.30 6.20 -20.65
N THR A 537 -10.81 5.64 -19.56
CA THR A 537 -11.35 4.40 -18.97
C THR A 537 -11.87 4.67 -17.56
N LEU A 538 -13.04 4.09 -17.22
CA LEU A 538 -13.64 4.12 -15.90
C LEU A 538 -14.07 2.71 -15.49
N GLN A 539 -13.68 2.29 -14.32
CA GLN A 539 -14.05 1.02 -13.68
C GLN A 539 -15.25 1.25 -12.75
N ALA A 540 -16.42 0.96 -13.26
CA ALA A 540 -17.70 1.18 -12.57
C ALA A 540 -18.06 -0.02 -11.68
N MET A 541 -18.30 0.21 -10.40
CA MET A 541 -18.66 -0.87 -9.46
C MET A 541 -19.98 -1.55 -9.82
N LYS A 542 -20.89 -0.82 -10.47
CA LYS A 542 -22.13 -1.33 -11.06
C LYS A 542 -22.23 -0.85 -12.51
N ARG A 543 -22.93 -1.60 -13.35
CA ARG A 543 -23.11 -1.23 -14.75
C ARG A 543 -23.76 0.14 -14.87
N PRO A 544 -23.13 1.12 -15.54
CA PRO A 544 -23.70 2.45 -15.77
C PRO A 544 -24.99 2.39 -16.58
N GLN A 545 -25.93 3.24 -16.23
CA GLN A 545 -27.19 3.48 -16.95
C GLN A 545 -27.16 4.88 -17.54
N GLY A 546 -27.57 5.04 -18.80
CA GLY A 546 -27.56 6.35 -19.46
C GLY A 546 -27.39 6.25 -20.96
N LYS A 547 -27.23 7.38 -21.61
CA LYS A 547 -26.97 7.50 -23.06
C LYS A 547 -26.16 8.74 -23.37
N GLY A 548 -25.47 8.73 -24.52
CA GLY A 548 -24.71 9.88 -24.99
C GLY A 548 -23.63 10.30 -23.97
N ALA A 549 -23.71 11.54 -23.56
CA ALA A 549 -22.77 12.15 -22.62
C ALA A 549 -23.14 11.93 -21.13
N MET A 550 -24.34 11.44 -20.82
CA MET A 550 -24.91 11.37 -19.47
C MET A 550 -25.07 9.92 -19.01
N TRP A 551 -24.39 9.58 -17.91
CA TRP A 551 -24.42 8.23 -17.32
C TRP A 551 -24.55 8.29 -15.80
N THR A 552 -25.08 7.22 -15.22
CA THR A 552 -25.28 7.12 -13.78
C THR A 552 -24.86 5.73 -13.28
N ILE A 553 -24.10 5.69 -12.20
CA ILE A 553 -23.77 4.47 -11.46
C ILE A 553 -24.47 4.53 -10.11
N THR A 554 -25.23 3.50 -9.74
CA THR A 554 -25.83 3.38 -8.41
C THR A 554 -25.29 2.13 -7.73
N ASN A 555 -24.70 2.29 -6.55
CA ASN A 555 -24.22 1.18 -5.73
C ASN A 555 -24.66 1.35 -4.28
N GLY A 556 -25.61 0.54 -3.84
CA GLY A 556 -26.22 0.66 -2.51
C GLY A 556 -26.89 2.02 -2.30
N LYS A 557 -26.44 2.74 -1.26
CA LYS A 557 -26.95 4.07 -0.91
C LYS A 557 -26.21 5.22 -1.61
N GLY A 558 -25.20 4.91 -2.45
CA GLY A 558 -24.44 5.90 -3.18
C GLY A 558 -24.80 5.92 -4.67
N ARG A 559 -24.68 7.09 -5.28
CA ARG A 559 -24.90 7.33 -6.72
C ARG A 559 -23.82 8.25 -7.28
N LEU A 560 -23.38 7.96 -8.50
CA LEU A 560 -22.47 8.82 -9.26
C LEU A 560 -23.13 9.21 -10.57
N PHE A 561 -23.30 10.50 -10.78
CA PHE A 561 -23.64 11.07 -12.10
C PHE A 561 -22.37 11.36 -12.85
N ILE A 562 -22.31 11.01 -14.12
CA ILE A 562 -21.17 11.21 -15.01
C ILE A 562 -21.65 12.02 -16.22
N GLN A 563 -21.07 13.18 -16.42
CA GLN A 563 -21.26 13.99 -17.60
C GLN A 563 -19.93 14.13 -18.38
N THR A 564 -19.92 13.68 -19.63
CA THR A 564 -18.77 13.86 -20.52
C THR A 564 -19.00 15.11 -21.37
N LEU A 565 -18.16 16.15 -21.18
CA LEU A 565 -18.23 17.41 -21.86
C LEU A 565 -17.29 17.48 -23.07
N LEU A 566 -16.12 16.85 -22.96
CA LEU A 566 -15.14 16.72 -24.03
C LEU A 566 -14.59 15.28 -24.08
N PRO A 567 -14.28 14.81 -25.31
CA PRO A 567 -14.57 15.40 -26.59
C PRO A 567 -16.08 15.41 -26.88
N ALA A 568 -16.55 16.32 -27.73
CA ALA A 568 -17.94 16.33 -28.18
C ALA A 568 -18.19 15.11 -29.10
N GLY A 569 -19.43 14.58 -29.08
CA GLY A 569 -19.82 13.45 -29.96
C GLY A 569 -19.08 12.14 -29.63
N VAL A 570 -18.86 11.85 -28.34
CA VAL A 570 -18.08 10.68 -27.89
C VAL A 570 -18.73 9.35 -28.24
N GLY A 571 -17.89 8.38 -28.58
CA GLY A 571 -18.23 6.96 -28.54
C GLY A 571 -18.04 6.39 -27.14
N VAL A 572 -19.14 5.97 -26.51
CA VAL A 572 -19.09 5.27 -25.20
C VAL A 572 -19.33 3.79 -25.41
N LYS A 573 -18.44 2.96 -24.84
CA LYS A 573 -18.58 1.50 -24.83
C LYS A 573 -18.58 0.99 -23.40
N LEU A 574 -19.45 0.01 -23.12
CA LEU A 574 -19.56 -0.65 -21.83
C LEU A 574 -19.21 -2.13 -21.98
N PHE A 575 -18.27 -2.59 -21.19
CA PHE A 575 -17.83 -3.99 -21.15
C PHE A 575 -18.18 -4.59 -19.79
N SER A 576 -18.96 -5.66 -19.76
CA SER A 576 -19.40 -6.35 -18.55
C SER A 576 -19.47 -7.86 -18.77
N GLY A 577 -19.58 -8.65 -17.70
CA GLY A 577 -19.59 -10.10 -17.78
C GLY A 577 -18.33 -10.64 -18.48
N ASP A 578 -18.49 -11.54 -19.43
CA ASP A 578 -17.36 -12.17 -20.13
C ASP A 578 -16.49 -11.19 -20.94
N GLU A 579 -17.08 -10.05 -21.34
CA GLU A 579 -16.35 -9.01 -22.09
C GLU A 579 -15.53 -8.07 -21.20
N LEU A 580 -15.75 -8.10 -19.87
CA LEU A 580 -15.06 -7.21 -18.94
C LEU A 580 -13.53 -7.31 -19.02
N TYR A 581 -13.03 -8.53 -19.11
CA TYR A 581 -11.60 -8.83 -19.13
C TYR A 581 -11.05 -9.08 -20.55
N ARG A 582 -11.88 -8.84 -21.58
CA ARG A 582 -11.49 -9.05 -22.97
C ARG A 582 -10.90 -7.80 -23.61
N TYR A 583 -9.78 -7.97 -24.30
CA TYR A 583 -9.20 -6.99 -25.21
C TYR A 583 -8.21 -7.66 -26.19
N GLY A 584 -7.93 -7.04 -27.33
CA GLY A 584 -7.01 -7.57 -28.33
C GLY A 584 -7.34 -8.99 -28.80
N GLY A 585 -8.64 -9.35 -28.86
CA GLY A 585 -9.10 -10.69 -29.26
C GLY A 585 -8.95 -11.78 -28.20
N ARG A 586 -8.44 -11.46 -27.00
CA ARG A 586 -8.24 -12.45 -25.90
C ARG A 586 -9.00 -12.06 -24.66
N ASN A 587 -9.43 -13.07 -23.89
CA ASN A 587 -10.05 -12.89 -22.58
C ASN A 587 -9.09 -13.35 -21.48
N TYR A 588 -9.00 -12.54 -20.39
CA TYR A 588 -8.12 -12.78 -19.26
C TYR A 588 -8.91 -12.79 -17.94
N PRO A 589 -9.88 -13.70 -17.76
CA PRO A 589 -10.68 -13.74 -16.55
C PRO A 589 -9.83 -14.15 -15.33
N PRO A 590 -10.20 -13.71 -14.12
CA PRO A 590 -9.55 -14.18 -12.90
C PRO A 590 -9.88 -15.65 -12.64
N ARG A 591 -8.94 -16.39 -12.07
CA ARG A 591 -9.14 -17.79 -11.67
C ARG A 591 -10.11 -17.94 -10.50
N ARG A 592 -10.29 -16.88 -9.72
CA ARG A 592 -11.20 -16.84 -8.55
C ARG A 592 -11.63 -15.42 -8.26
N ASN A 593 -12.81 -15.27 -7.71
CA ASN A 593 -13.27 -14.04 -7.09
C ASN A 593 -12.54 -13.85 -5.75
N THR A 594 -11.90 -12.72 -5.56
CA THR A 594 -11.15 -12.39 -4.34
C THR A 594 -11.84 -11.32 -3.47
N GLY A 595 -12.93 -10.74 -3.97
CA GLY A 595 -13.72 -9.72 -3.27
C GLY A 595 -14.44 -8.76 -4.20
N PRO A 596 -14.98 -7.65 -3.68
CA PRO A 596 -15.66 -6.65 -4.49
C PRO A 596 -14.74 -6.07 -5.57
N ALA A 597 -15.22 -6.05 -6.80
CA ALA A 597 -14.53 -5.48 -7.95
C ALA A 597 -15.57 -4.83 -8.88
N PRO A 598 -15.15 -3.89 -9.75
CA PRO A 598 -16.00 -3.31 -10.78
C PRO A 598 -16.66 -4.36 -11.66
N GLU A 599 -17.94 -4.19 -11.91
CA GLU A 599 -18.73 -5.07 -12.78
C GLU A 599 -18.74 -4.60 -14.24
N CYS A 600 -18.28 -3.36 -14.48
CA CYS A 600 -18.29 -2.77 -15.81
C CYS A 600 -17.09 -1.86 -16.05
N ARG A 601 -16.46 -2.02 -17.19
CA ARG A 601 -15.49 -1.08 -17.74
C ARG A 601 -16.19 -0.18 -18.75
N MET A 602 -16.20 1.12 -18.49
CA MET A 602 -16.69 2.16 -19.40
C MET A 602 -15.50 2.78 -20.13
N GLU A 603 -15.58 2.82 -21.44
CA GLU A 603 -14.57 3.41 -22.32
C GLU A 603 -15.15 4.56 -23.12
N VAL A 604 -14.50 5.74 -23.04
CA VAL A 604 -14.86 6.94 -23.77
C VAL A 604 -13.76 7.28 -24.75
N SER A 605 -14.10 7.38 -26.04
CA SER A 605 -13.13 7.72 -27.08
C SER A 605 -13.65 8.85 -27.97
N PRO A 606 -12.77 9.71 -28.53
CA PRO A 606 -13.15 10.68 -29.55
C PRO A 606 -13.76 9.99 -30.76
N ALA A 607 -14.73 10.65 -31.40
CA ALA A 607 -15.35 10.16 -32.64
C ALA A 607 -14.36 10.16 -33.82
N ARG A 608 -13.39 11.09 -33.79
CA ARG A 608 -12.34 11.21 -34.82
C ARG A 608 -10.97 11.10 -34.15
N LEU A 609 -10.04 10.49 -34.86
CA LEU A 609 -8.65 10.42 -34.42
C LEU A 609 -7.96 11.78 -34.64
N ALA A 610 -7.21 12.24 -33.66
CA ALA A 610 -6.45 13.48 -33.68
C ALA A 610 -5.10 13.31 -32.97
N LYS A 611 -4.14 14.20 -33.23
CA LYS A 611 -2.86 14.18 -32.50
C LYS A 611 -3.07 14.58 -31.04
N VAL A 612 -3.89 15.61 -30.79
CA VAL A 612 -4.20 16.15 -29.47
C VAL A 612 -5.69 15.99 -29.19
N ASP A 613 -6.03 15.42 -28.04
CA ASP A 613 -7.38 15.36 -27.52
C ASP A 613 -7.45 15.91 -26.09
N TYR A 614 -8.60 16.50 -25.77
CA TYR A 614 -8.96 16.94 -24.43
C TYR A 614 -10.14 16.10 -23.95
N PHE A 615 -10.01 15.53 -22.75
CA PHE A 615 -11.12 14.87 -22.08
C PHE A 615 -11.55 15.73 -20.90
N LEU A 616 -12.84 15.98 -20.80
CA LEU A 616 -13.44 16.72 -19.71
C LEU A 616 -14.67 16.00 -19.21
N HIS A 617 -14.59 15.58 -17.96
CA HIS A 617 -15.68 14.89 -17.28
C HIS A 617 -16.05 15.61 -16.01
N VAL A 618 -17.36 15.70 -15.73
CA VAL A 618 -17.90 16.10 -14.43
C VAL A 618 -18.55 14.90 -13.79
N LEU A 619 -18.05 14.48 -12.63
CA LEU A 619 -18.52 13.35 -11.86
C LEU A 619 -19.09 13.86 -10.55
N THR A 620 -20.36 13.58 -10.25
CA THR A 620 -21.01 14.05 -9.02
C THR A 620 -21.49 12.87 -8.19
N ALA A 621 -20.83 12.61 -7.06
CA ALA A 621 -21.21 11.59 -6.10
C ALA A 621 -22.23 12.15 -5.09
N THR A 622 -23.37 11.46 -4.98
CA THR A 622 -24.49 11.85 -4.12
C THR A 622 -25.03 10.63 -3.36
N ASP A 623 -25.98 10.86 -2.48
CA ASP A 623 -26.84 9.79 -1.97
C ASP A 623 -27.73 9.26 -3.09
N ALA A 624 -28.07 7.98 -3.08
CA ALA A 624 -28.88 7.35 -4.12
C ALA A 624 -30.32 7.93 -4.20
N SER A 625 -30.79 8.53 -3.12
CA SER A 625 -32.10 9.21 -3.07
C SER A 625 -32.07 10.64 -3.61
N ALA A 626 -30.88 11.22 -3.82
CA ALA A 626 -30.77 12.59 -4.33
C ALA A 626 -31.17 12.68 -5.80
N GLY A 627 -31.77 13.82 -6.18
CA GLY A 627 -32.01 14.15 -7.58
C GLY A 627 -30.74 14.32 -8.39
N ALA A 628 -30.88 14.39 -9.72
CA ALA A 628 -29.74 14.70 -10.58
C ALA A 628 -29.24 16.13 -10.30
N PRO A 629 -27.92 16.34 -10.29
CA PRO A 629 -27.35 17.68 -10.20
C PRO A 629 -27.62 18.47 -11.47
N ASP A 630 -27.52 19.80 -11.38
CA ASP A 630 -27.56 20.67 -12.56
C ASP A 630 -26.46 20.25 -13.55
N GLU A 631 -26.79 20.26 -14.83
CA GLU A 631 -25.84 19.96 -15.89
C GLU A 631 -24.74 21.00 -15.96
N ALA A 632 -23.50 20.53 -16.00
CA ALA A 632 -22.36 21.41 -16.26
C ALA A 632 -22.35 21.86 -17.71
N ARG A 633 -21.90 23.08 -17.93
CA ARG A 633 -21.77 23.68 -19.27
C ARG A 633 -20.31 23.94 -19.58
N VAL A 634 -19.92 23.73 -20.84
CA VAL A 634 -18.55 23.97 -21.32
C VAL A 634 -18.57 24.94 -22.50
N THR A 635 -17.61 25.84 -22.49
CA THR A 635 -17.26 26.69 -23.65
C THR A 635 -15.78 26.53 -23.93
N THR A 636 -15.42 26.28 -25.18
CA THR A 636 -14.03 26.07 -25.60
C THR A 636 -13.58 27.20 -26.48
N GLY A 637 -12.58 27.94 -26.03
CA GLY A 637 -11.80 28.89 -26.85
C GLY A 637 -10.53 28.24 -27.40
N ASP A 638 -9.71 29.00 -28.13
CA ASP A 638 -8.45 28.49 -28.69
C ASP A 638 -7.44 28.12 -27.61
N ALA A 639 -7.28 28.94 -26.57
CA ALA A 639 -6.30 28.76 -25.52
C ALA A 639 -6.83 28.08 -24.24
N GLU A 640 -8.13 28.15 -24.01
CA GLU A 640 -8.74 27.78 -22.72
C GLU A 640 -10.05 27.02 -22.90
N VAL A 641 -10.39 26.26 -21.83
CA VAL A 641 -11.67 25.57 -21.64
C VAL A 641 -12.33 26.13 -20.39
N HIS A 642 -13.54 26.67 -20.55
CA HIS A 642 -14.33 27.25 -19.45
C HIS A 642 -15.50 26.33 -19.08
N ILE A 643 -15.62 26.03 -17.82
CA ILE A 643 -16.64 25.13 -17.28
C ILE A 643 -17.47 25.88 -16.22
N ALA A 644 -18.80 25.80 -16.32
CA ALA A 644 -19.73 26.20 -15.28
C ALA A 644 -20.37 24.95 -14.68
N VAL A 645 -20.24 24.77 -13.38
CA VAL A 645 -20.82 23.64 -12.63
C VAL A 645 -21.31 24.10 -11.26
N GLY A 646 -22.62 24.03 -11.02
CA GLY A 646 -23.24 24.63 -9.86
C GLY A 646 -22.87 26.11 -9.71
N LYS A 647 -22.30 26.49 -8.57
CA LYS A 647 -21.83 27.87 -8.30
C LYS A 647 -20.38 28.13 -8.75
N ALA A 648 -19.67 27.11 -9.25
CA ALA A 648 -18.29 27.23 -9.66
C ALA A 648 -18.14 27.55 -11.14
N LYS A 649 -17.19 28.44 -11.46
CA LYS A 649 -16.67 28.67 -12.82
C LYS A 649 -15.20 28.28 -12.82
N ILE A 650 -14.82 27.32 -13.66
CA ILE A 650 -13.47 26.80 -13.74
C ILE A 650 -12.91 27.05 -15.15
N THR A 651 -11.68 27.44 -15.24
CA THR A 651 -10.97 27.59 -16.51
C THR A 651 -9.71 26.75 -16.48
N PHE A 652 -9.47 25.98 -17.53
CA PHE A 652 -8.23 25.22 -17.73
C PHE A 652 -7.52 25.68 -18.99
N GLY A 653 -6.20 25.78 -18.94
CA GLY A 653 -5.36 26.08 -20.11
C GLY A 653 -5.22 24.86 -21.03
N LYS A 654 -5.28 25.04 -22.34
CA LYS A 654 -5.04 24.02 -23.36
C LYS A 654 -3.54 23.81 -23.62
N ALA A 655 -2.71 24.80 -23.48
CA ALA A 655 -1.27 24.74 -23.74
C ALA A 655 -0.47 24.23 -22.51
N ALA A 656 -0.90 24.61 -21.31
CA ALA A 656 -0.20 24.28 -20.06
C ALA A 656 -1.16 23.85 -18.95
N VAL A 657 -0.65 23.17 -17.92
CA VAL A 657 -1.37 22.87 -16.69
C VAL A 657 -1.61 24.17 -15.92
N GLY A 658 -2.81 24.33 -15.36
CA GLY A 658 -3.24 25.50 -14.60
C GLY A 658 -4.52 26.10 -15.14
N GLY A 659 -4.84 27.29 -14.62
CA GLY A 659 -6.07 28.01 -14.96
C GLY A 659 -6.59 28.83 -13.80
N SER A 660 -7.91 28.86 -13.60
CA SER A 660 -8.54 29.54 -12.46
C SER A 660 -9.84 28.88 -12.04
N ILE A 661 -10.21 29.09 -10.79
CA ILE A 661 -11.54 28.79 -10.26
C ILE A 661 -12.16 30.05 -9.69
N THR A 662 -13.45 30.29 -9.96
CA THR A 662 -14.27 31.26 -9.25
C THR A 662 -15.37 30.52 -8.51
N LEU A 663 -15.37 30.61 -7.19
CA LEU A 663 -16.37 30.00 -6.31
C LEU A 663 -16.86 31.05 -5.31
N ASN A 664 -18.18 31.19 -5.14
CA ASN A 664 -18.78 32.18 -4.26
C ASN A 664 -18.27 33.61 -4.52
N GLY A 665 -18.09 33.98 -5.80
CA GLY A 665 -17.59 35.31 -6.23
C GLY A 665 -16.07 35.52 -6.10
N LYS A 666 -15.35 34.60 -5.43
CA LYS A 666 -13.89 34.71 -5.23
C LYS A 666 -13.14 33.92 -6.30
N ARG A 667 -12.32 34.65 -7.07
CA ARG A 667 -11.43 34.06 -8.10
C ARG A 667 -10.09 33.67 -7.48
N GLN A 668 -9.63 32.45 -7.79
CA GLN A 668 -8.32 31.93 -7.37
C GLN A 668 -7.63 31.28 -8.58
N ARG A 669 -6.30 31.36 -8.61
CA ARG A 669 -5.48 30.74 -9.65
C ARG A 669 -5.28 29.26 -9.34
N LEU A 670 -5.41 28.42 -10.35
CA LEU A 670 -4.94 27.04 -10.35
C LEU A 670 -3.52 27.06 -10.92
N ALA A 671 -2.52 26.82 -10.10
CA ALA A 671 -1.13 26.91 -10.54
C ALA A 671 -0.47 25.52 -10.52
N ALA A 672 0.25 25.19 -11.61
CA ALA A 672 1.29 24.18 -11.50
C ALA A 672 2.40 24.78 -10.62
N ARG A 673 2.74 24.14 -9.52
CA ARG A 673 4.01 24.41 -8.86
C ARG A 673 5.10 23.86 -9.77
N ALA A 674 6.14 24.66 -10.03
CA ALA A 674 7.35 24.14 -10.65
C ALA A 674 7.75 22.90 -9.83
N GLY A 675 7.78 21.76 -10.48
CA GLY A 675 8.03 20.49 -9.80
C GLY A 675 9.25 20.66 -8.91
N THR A 676 9.11 20.35 -7.63
CA THR A 676 10.28 20.07 -6.82
C THR A 676 10.90 18.85 -7.47
N SER A 677 11.79 19.08 -8.44
CA SER A 677 12.70 18.06 -8.95
C SER A 677 13.39 17.48 -7.71
N ARG A 678 13.08 16.25 -7.38
CA ARG A 678 13.75 15.51 -6.32
C ARG A 678 15.18 15.24 -6.70
#